data_bbdd5d8e9d5ba19b286cad5c8da84379
#
_entry.id   bbdd5d8e9d5ba19b286cad5c8da84379
#
_cell.length_a   1.000
_cell.length_b   1.000
_cell.length_c   1.000
_cell.angle_alpha   90.00
_cell.angle_beta   90.00
_cell.angle_gamma   90.00
#
_symmetry.space_group_name_H-M   'P 1'
#
loop_
_entity.id
_entity.type
_entity.pdbx_description
1 polymer ?
#
loop_
_entity_poly.entity_id
_entity_poly.type
_entity_poly.pdbx_seq_one_letter_code
_entity_poly.pdbx_strand_id
1 'polypeptide(L)'
;MKRLLSPWFALLTLALLIGVRTFDPSFVQSVRLRYFDTLITSKPQTISKQVHVVNIDDKSIERLGQFPFPRSQYANIIEDLYQRNAGLVVFNIFMPDNDRFGRDANLADSLARHPVILPQIAAPEKQKTLAFRPGVSEIGTPAHNFTIDYPGIQPNIQLLNDKAAGVGVVNVLPEIDGVVRRIPMVVSSNDLLYPSISLETLRVAVGDPSFQVKSTDVGIEAVRIPKFAKISTDTIGRIWVDWSSKPIEHSLVEMPKSFDGGIVIVGLTARGLNNPIATARGEQYPHYLQAVVLDTLTSGTSISRPDWLDGAEILVVVLLSILIIFLSRWKYAIVPIVFLISGLYYCSYYTFTHFSYLVDCVFPIFSLAVVYAHAYNVKFISELNQKLQIKKQFGTYLSPALVEKLQKNPELLRLGGETKELSIMFTDVRGFTTISEHYGKDVQGLTQIMNRYMTAMTSKILDNNGTLDKYIGDAQMAFWNAPLDDKDHALNAVKTGLEMLGDLDGFNKEISKEGIPPFGMGLGINTGSVVVGNMGSRQRFDYTCLGDSVNLASRLEGQSKPYGVKIVLGEKTAELVKDNYNVIELDNIAVKGKTIGVKIYTIGKTRIIGHKEFLNLYYNGDWKKAIFVAQTLLNDPEVTIHEYYEKMIERLEEGKPDNWDGTYRATSK
;
A
#
# COMPACT_ATOMS: atom_id res chain seq x y z
N MET A 1 -19.23 7.29 -5.66
CA MET A 1 -18.01 7.33 -4.84
C MET A 1 -17.97 6.30 -3.71
N LYS A 2 -18.98 6.11 -2.82
CA LYS A 2 -18.90 5.13 -1.72
C LYS A 2 -18.61 3.67 -2.15
N ARG A 3 -19.02 3.21 -3.34
CA ARG A 3 -18.75 1.86 -3.85
C ARG A 3 -17.30 1.67 -4.31
N LEU A 4 -16.65 2.73 -4.84
CA LEU A 4 -15.24 2.73 -5.26
C LEU A 4 -14.25 2.66 -4.08
N LEU A 5 -14.71 2.97 -2.87
CA LEU A 5 -13.94 2.88 -1.63
C LEU A 5 -14.18 1.56 -0.87
N SER A 6 -14.68 0.53 -1.55
CA SER A 6 -14.78 -0.81 -0.98
C SER A 6 -13.51 -1.60 -1.29
N PRO A 7 -12.91 -2.34 -0.32
CA PRO A 7 -11.75 -3.21 -0.58
C PRO A 7 -12.00 -4.24 -1.69
N TRP A 8 -13.27 -4.61 -1.94
CA TRP A 8 -13.67 -5.48 -3.04
C TRP A 8 -13.37 -4.91 -4.44
N PHE A 9 -13.09 -3.60 -4.53
CA PHE A 9 -12.66 -3.00 -5.79
C PHE A 9 -11.29 -3.55 -6.26
N ALA A 10 -10.51 -4.14 -5.36
CA ALA A 10 -9.29 -4.86 -5.68
C ALA A 10 -9.52 -6.10 -6.58
N LEU A 11 -10.78 -6.60 -6.69
CA LEU A 11 -11.14 -7.64 -7.66
C LEU A 11 -10.94 -7.18 -9.12
N LEU A 12 -11.09 -5.89 -9.40
CA LEU A 12 -10.80 -5.36 -10.73
C LEU A 12 -9.30 -5.47 -11.06
N THR A 13 -8.45 -5.16 -10.08
CA THR A 13 -7.00 -5.34 -10.22
C THR A 13 -6.63 -6.80 -10.38
N LEU A 14 -7.28 -7.70 -9.65
CA LEU A 14 -7.12 -9.13 -9.84
C LEU A 14 -7.48 -9.58 -11.25
N ALA A 15 -8.63 -9.14 -11.78
CA ALA A 15 -9.05 -9.46 -13.15
C ALA A 15 -8.02 -8.97 -14.20
N LEU A 16 -7.46 -7.77 -13.99
CA LEU A 16 -6.41 -7.23 -14.85
C LEU A 16 -5.12 -8.05 -14.77
N LEU A 17 -4.70 -8.47 -13.58
CA LEU A 17 -3.53 -9.33 -13.39
C LEU A 17 -3.72 -10.71 -14.02
N ILE A 18 -4.92 -11.30 -13.91
CA ILE A 18 -5.24 -12.54 -14.62
C ILE A 18 -5.13 -12.34 -16.14
N GLY A 19 -5.63 -11.22 -16.67
CA GLY A 19 -5.45 -10.86 -18.07
C GLY A 19 -3.97 -10.80 -18.46
N VAL A 20 -3.13 -10.13 -17.67
CA VAL A 20 -1.67 -10.08 -17.89
C VAL A 20 -1.06 -11.48 -17.88
N ARG A 21 -1.47 -12.37 -16.97
CA ARG A 21 -0.97 -13.75 -16.91
C ARG A 21 -1.39 -14.58 -18.11
N THR A 22 -2.60 -14.37 -18.62
CA THR A 22 -3.14 -15.09 -19.79
C THR A 22 -2.44 -14.65 -21.09
N PHE A 23 -2.16 -13.34 -21.24
CA PHE A 23 -1.39 -12.84 -22.37
C PHE A 23 0.10 -13.15 -22.27
N ASP A 24 0.59 -13.44 -21.07
CA ASP A 24 1.97 -13.85 -20.74
C ASP A 24 3.04 -13.01 -21.47
N PRO A 25 3.11 -11.68 -21.25
CA PRO A 25 4.03 -10.81 -21.96
C PRO A 25 5.49 -11.18 -21.66
N SER A 26 6.39 -10.88 -22.58
CA SER A 26 7.82 -11.27 -22.55
C SER A 26 8.53 -10.95 -21.25
N PHE A 27 8.20 -9.83 -20.63
CA PHE A 27 8.77 -9.47 -19.33
C PHE A 27 8.37 -10.47 -18.23
N VAL A 28 7.09 -10.87 -18.18
CA VAL A 28 6.59 -11.84 -17.18
C VAL A 28 7.23 -13.19 -17.40
N GLN A 29 7.32 -13.63 -18.67
CA GLN A 29 8.02 -14.87 -19.02
C GLN A 29 9.49 -14.84 -18.57
N SER A 30 10.21 -13.76 -18.87
CA SER A 30 11.63 -13.65 -18.53
C SER A 30 11.88 -13.73 -17.01
N VAL A 31 11.03 -13.08 -16.21
CA VAL A 31 11.14 -13.13 -14.73
C VAL A 31 10.87 -14.54 -14.23
N ARG A 32 9.82 -15.21 -14.74
CA ARG A 32 9.49 -16.60 -14.41
C ARG A 32 10.64 -17.56 -14.79
N LEU A 33 11.18 -17.43 -15.99
CA LEU A 33 12.27 -18.27 -16.46
C LEU A 33 13.53 -18.10 -15.61
N ARG A 34 13.89 -16.89 -15.20
CA ARG A 34 15.02 -16.65 -14.28
C ARG A 34 14.78 -17.29 -12.91
N TYR A 35 13.56 -17.26 -12.43
CA TYR A 35 13.22 -17.98 -11.19
C TYR A 35 13.41 -19.50 -11.37
N PHE A 36 12.98 -20.07 -12.50
CA PHE A 36 13.21 -21.48 -12.80
C PHE A 36 14.72 -21.81 -12.88
N ASP A 37 15.53 -20.92 -13.41
CA ASP A 37 17.00 -21.08 -13.38
C ASP A 37 17.52 -21.21 -11.96
N THR A 38 17.01 -20.39 -11.01
CA THR A 38 17.43 -20.50 -9.61
C THR A 38 17.04 -21.83 -8.99
N LEU A 39 15.85 -22.37 -9.31
CA LEU A 39 15.45 -23.70 -8.87
C LEU A 39 16.34 -24.78 -9.48
N ILE A 40 16.51 -24.79 -10.80
CA ILE A 40 17.28 -25.80 -11.53
C ILE A 40 18.75 -25.81 -11.06
N THR A 41 19.33 -24.64 -10.84
CA THR A 41 20.73 -24.52 -10.41
C THR A 41 20.93 -24.76 -8.91
N SER A 42 19.86 -24.79 -8.12
CA SER A 42 19.93 -25.09 -6.69
C SER A 42 20.25 -26.57 -6.39
N LYS A 43 19.95 -27.46 -7.36
CA LYS A 43 20.31 -28.89 -7.20
C LYS A 43 21.85 -29.05 -7.21
N PRO A 44 22.39 -29.85 -6.28
CA PRO A 44 23.82 -30.17 -6.31
C PRO A 44 24.18 -30.94 -7.57
N GLN A 45 25.34 -30.67 -8.14
CA GLN A 45 25.83 -31.41 -9.31
C GLN A 45 26.43 -32.75 -8.91
N THR A 46 26.09 -33.80 -9.66
CA THR A 46 26.68 -35.13 -9.59
C THR A 46 27.48 -35.40 -10.84
N ILE A 47 28.68 -35.95 -10.67
CA ILE A 47 29.50 -36.32 -11.81
C ILE A 47 28.87 -37.49 -12.57
N SER A 48 28.66 -37.33 -13.86
CA SER A 48 28.18 -38.42 -14.73
C SER A 48 29.17 -39.57 -14.76
N LYS A 49 28.66 -40.81 -14.76
CA LYS A 49 29.49 -42.00 -14.91
C LYS A 49 29.39 -42.61 -16.33
N GLN A 50 28.42 -42.15 -17.10
CA GLN A 50 28.08 -42.77 -18.41
C GLN A 50 28.35 -41.90 -19.59
N VAL A 51 28.45 -40.55 -19.40
CA VAL A 51 28.65 -39.62 -20.50
C VAL A 51 29.93 -38.84 -20.32
N HIS A 52 30.79 -38.90 -21.28
CA HIS A 52 32.07 -38.21 -21.33
C HIS A 52 32.07 -37.21 -22.49
N VAL A 53 32.74 -36.07 -22.30
CA VAL A 53 32.94 -35.05 -23.32
C VAL A 53 34.43 -34.97 -23.67
N VAL A 54 34.73 -35.08 -24.95
CA VAL A 54 36.08 -34.92 -25.46
C VAL A 54 36.14 -33.65 -26.29
N ASN A 55 36.92 -32.69 -25.79
CA ASN A 55 37.03 -31.37 -26.36
C ASN A 55 38.21 -31.29 -27.36
N ILE A 56 37.95 -30.87 -28.59
CA ILE A 56 38.99 -30.39 -29.52
C ILE A 56 39.24 -28.93 -29.10
N ASP A 57 40.17 -28.76 -28.19
CA ASP A 57 40.58 -27.51 -27.58
C ASP A 57 41.84 -26.90 -28.25
N ASP A 58 42.33 -25.78 -27.71
CA ASP A 58 43.51 -25.10 -28.23
C ASP A 58 44.76 -26.03 -28.20
N LYS A 59 44.90 -26.86 -27.14
CA LYS A 59 45.99 -27.86 -27.07
C LYS A 59 45.89 -28.89 -28.18
N SER A 60 44.67 -29.27 -28.51
CA SER A 60 44.41 -30.23 -29.61
C SER A 60 44.80 -29.64 -30.97
N ILE A 61 44.51 -28.37 -31.22
CA ILE A 61 44.90 -27.67 -32.43
C ILE A 61 46.41 -27.50 -32.53
N GLU A 62 47.09 -27.15 -31.43
CA GLU A 62 48.54 -27.04 -31.37
C GLU A 62 49.21 -28.35 -31.72
N ARG A 63 48.71 -29.50 -31.24
CA ARG A 63 49.28 -30.81 -31.41
C ARG A 63 48.97 -31.47 -32.75
N LEU A 64 47.74 -31.31 -33.22
CA LEU A 64 47.20 -32.02 -34.40
C LEU A 64 47.24 -31.17 -35.66
N GLY A 65 47.51 -29.89 -35.56
CA GLY A 65 47.59 -28.97 -36.68
C GLY A 65 46.30 -28.21 -36.96
N GLN A 66 46.27 -27.54 -38.11
CA GLN A 66 45.22 -26.61 -38.48
C GLN A 66 43.83 -27.30 -38.66
N PHE A 67 42.80 -26.75 -38.00
CA PHE A 67 41.41 -27.15 -38.22
C PHE A 67 40.83 -26.49 -39.50
N PRO A 68 39.91 -27.10 -40.26
CA PRO A 68 39.40 -28.47 -40.07
C PRO A 68 40.46 -29.54 -40.45
N PHE A 69 40.49 -30.60 -39.64
CA PHE A 69 41.37 -31.71 -39.82
C PHE A 69 40.99 -32.51 -41.09
N PRO A 70 41.97 -33.21 -41.74
CA PRO A 70 41.70 -34.18 -42.80
C PRO A 70 40.75 -35.29 -42.27
N ARG A 71 39.88 -35.84 -43.10
CA ARG A 71 38.94 -36.91 -42.70
C ARG A 71 39.62 -38.15 -42.15
N SER A 72 40.85 -38.45 -42.65
CA SER A 72 41.67 -39.54 -42.09
C SER A 72 42.06 -39.34 -40.64
N GLN A 73 42.20 -38.07 -40.19
CA GLN A 73 42.52 -37.78 -38.80
C GLN A 73 41.27 -37.94 -37.90
N TYR A 74 40.09 -37.57 -38.38
CA TYR A 74 38.84 -37.88 -37.70
C TYR A 74 38.62 -39.39 -37.58
N ALA A 75 38.98 -40.20 -38.64
CA ALA A 75 38.91 -41.63 -38.52
C ALA A 75 39.86 -42.16 -37.43
N ASN A 76 41.10 -41.66 -37.34
CA ASN A 76 42.06 -42.06 -36.29
C ASN A 76 41.51 -41.69 -34.85
N ILE A 77 40.90 -40.53 -34.72
CA ILE A 77 40.27 -40.14 -33.44
C ILE A 77 39.18 -41.13 -33.04
N ILE A 78 38.31 -41.50 -33.96
CA ILE A 78 37.26 -42.50 -33.70
C ILE A 78 37.86 -43.84 -33.31
N GLU A 79 38.87 -44.33 -34.01
CA GLU A 79 39.57 -45.59 -33.70
C GLU A 79 40.20 -45.52 -32.30
N ASP A 80 40.88 -44.44 -31.93
CA ASP A 80 41.45 -44.28 -30.56
C ASP A 80 40.40 -44.28 -29.45
N LEU A 81 39.24 -43.62 -29.68
CA LEU A 81 38.15 -43.66 -28.74
C LEU A 81 37.61 -45.08 -28.50
N TYR A 82 37.48 -45.88 -29.56
CA TYR A 82 37.03 -47.29 -29.44
C TYR A 82 38.12 -48.19 -28.84
N GLN A 83 39.39 -47.94 -29.13
CA GLN A 83 40.49 -48.63 -28.45
C GLN A 83 40.51 -48.33 -26.95
N ARG A 84 39.98 -47.17 -26.51
CA ARG A 84 39.81 -46.81 -25.12
C ARG A 84 38.46 -47.22 -24.56
N ASN A 85 37.79 -48.21 -25.16
CA ASN A 85 36.54 -48.79 -24.71
C ASN A 85 35.38 -47.77 -24.63
N ALA A 86 35.24 -46.87 -25.60
CA ALA A 86 34.02 -46.09 -25.81
C ALA A 86 32.87 -47.02 -26.23
N GLY A 87 31.69 -46.88 -25.63
CA GLY A 87 30.52 -47.71 -26.00
C GLY A 87 29.80 -47.16 -27.23
N LEU A 88 29.66 -45.85 -27.32
CA LEU A 88 29.03 -45.14 -28.45
C LEU A 88 29.69 -43.75 -28.59
N VAL A 89 30.00 -43.36 -29.81
CA VAL A 89 30.60 -42.06 -30.08
C VAL A 89 29.61 -41.14 -30.79
N VAL A 90 29.41 -39.93 -30.22
CA VAL A 90 28.69 -38.84 -30.86
C VAL A 90 29.73 -37.84 -31.37
N PHE A 91 29.92 -37.83 -32.65
CA PHE A 91 30.94 -37.00 -33.28
C PHE A 91 30.31 -35.68 -33.76
N ASN A 92 30.21 -34.69 -32.86
CA ASN A 92 29.45 -33.46 -33.09
C ASN A 92 30.26 -32.45 -33.97
N ILE A 93 30.70 -32.90 -35.13
CA ILE A 93 31.38 -32.09 -36.14
C ILE A 93 30.63 -32.24 -37.47
N PHE A 94 30.12 -31.14 -37.97
CA PHE A 94 29.29 -31.09 -39.17
C PHE A 94 30.17 -31.07 -40.42
N MET A 95 29.85 -31.91 -41.42
CA MET A 95 30.65 -32.19 -42.58
C MET A 95 29.82 -32.18 -43.87
N PRO A 96 29.34 -30.99 -44.31
CA PRO A 96 28.47 -30.87 -45.49
C PRO A 96 29.20 -30.95 -46.82
N ASP A 97 30.53 -30.73 -46.82
CA ASP A 97 31.36 -30.70 -48.01
C ASP A 97 32.37 -31.82 -48.03
N ASN A 98 32.81 -32.20 -49.23
CA ASN A 98 33.90 -33.19 -49.43
C ASN A 98 35.23 -32.70 -48.80
N ASP A 99 35.98 -33.64 -48.29
CA ASP A 99 37.28 -33.37 -47.72
C ASP A 99 38.28 -32.77 -48.80
N ARG A 100 38.89 -31.68 -48.50
CA ARG A 100 39.83 -30.97 -49.30
C ARG A 100 41.06 -31.84 -49.68
N PHE A 101 41.30 -32.91 -48.92
CA PHE A 101 42.37 -33.87 -49.13
C PHE A 101 41.91 -35.19 -49.76
N GLY A 102 40.61 -35.31 -50.08
CA GLY A 102 40.03 -36.49 -50.70
C GLY A 102 40.00 -37.74 -49.79
N ARG A 103 39.92 -37.54 -48.43
CA ARG A 103 40.03 -38.66 -47.49
C ARG A 103 38.64 -39.06 -46.89
N ASP A 104 37.56 -38.73 -47.56
CA ASP A 104 36.22 -39.08 -47.10
C ASP A 104 35.99 -40.58 -46.95
N ALA A 105 36.56 -41.40 -47.86
CA ALA A 105 36.46 -42.85 -47.76
C ALA A 105 37.08 -43.41 -46.45
N ASN A 106 38.22 -42.84 -46.01
CA ASN A 106 38.82 -43.28 -44.75
C ASN A 106 37.93 -43.12 -43.55
N LEU A 107 37.21 -41.99 -43.49
CA LEU A 107 36.25 -41.75 -42.41
C LEU A 107 35.05 -42.65 -42.59
N ALA A 108 34.47 -42.78 -43.77
CA ALA A 108 33.36 -43.67 -44.05
C ALA A 108 33.66 -45.13 -43.66
N ASP A 109 34.87 -45.62 -43.90
CA ASP A 109 35.28 -46.96 -43.45
C ASP A 109 35.37 -47.10 -41.94
N SER A 110 35.80 -46.06 -41.21
CA SER A 110 35.75 -46.05 -39.73
C SER A 110 34.35 -46.04 -39.22
N LEU A 111 33.45 -45.22 -39.82
CA LEU A 111 32.01 -45.18 -39.44
C LEU A 111 31.30 -46.52 -39.69
N ALA A 112 31.71 -47.28 -40.73
CA ALA A 112 31.13 -48.57 -40.99
C ALA A 112 31.57 -49.66 -39.98
N ARG A 113 32.71 -49.49 -39.32
CA ARG A 113 33.27 -50.42 -38.32
C ARG A 113 32.76 -50.14 -36.90
N HIS A 114 32.47 -48.89 -36.62
CA HIS A 114 32.15 -48.43 -35.29
C HIS A 114 30.82 -47.66 -35.26
N PRO A 115 29.95 -47.83 -34.25
CA PRO A 115 28.72 -47.09 -34.15
C PRO A 115 28.99 -45.60 -33.77
N VAL A 116 28.86 -44.74 -34.77
CA VAL A 116 29.06 -43.29 -34.58
C VAL A 116 27.81 -42.53 -35.00
N ILE A 117 27.41 -41.55 -34.17
CA ILE A 117 26.33 -40.64 -34.47
C ILE A 117 26.90 -39.34 -35.03
N LEU A 118 26.34 -38.87 -36.14
CA LEU A 118 26.72 -37.61 -36.77
C LEU A 118 25.66 -36.54 -36.59
N PRO A 119 26.04 -35.24 -36.57
CA PRO A 119 25.11 -34.14 -36.54
C PRO A 119 24.48 -33.87 -37.91
N GLN A 120 23.26 -33.34 -37.95
CA GLN A 120 22.70 -32.60 -39.07
C GLN A 120 22.12 -31.29 -38.55
N ILE A 121 22.01 -30.28 -39.43
CA ILE A 121 21.64 -28.92 -39.02
C ILE A 121 20.30 -28.54 -39.66
N ALA A 122 19.32 -28.11 -38.85
CA ALA A 122 18.12 -27.49 -39.36
C ALA A 122 18.47 -26.10 -39.95
N ALA A 123 18.13 -25.91 -41.22
CA ALA A 123 18.52 -24.74 -42.02
C ALA A 123 17.32 -23.82 -42.30
N PRO A 124 17.58 -22.50 -42.40
CA PRO A 124 16.52 -21.53 -42.73
C PRO A 124 16.10 -21.57 -44.20
N GLU A 125 16.80 -22.35 -45.02
CA GLU A 125 16.56 -22.47 -46.46
C GLU A 125 16.27 -23.92 -46.83
N LYS A 126 15.44 -24.11 -47.87
CA LYS A 126 15.19 -25.45 -48.43
C LYS A 126 16.45 -26.09 -48.92
N GLN A 127 16.69 -27.34 -48.55
CA GLN A 127 17.84 -28.12 -48.99
C GLN A 127 17.45 -29.03 -50.19
N LYS A 128 18.38 -29.21 -51.11
CA LYS A 128 18.18 -30.05 -52.29
C LYS A 128 18.35 -31.54 -51.96
N THR A 129 19.17 -31.86 -50.96
CA THR A 129 19.47 -33.23 -50.56
C THR A 129 18.52 -33.66 -49.44
N LEU A 130 17.98 -34.87 -49.54
CA LEU A 130 17.17 -35.46 -48.49
C LEU A 130 18.08 -35.77 -47.29
N ALA A 131 17.66 -35.23 -46.12
CA ALA A 131 18.32 -35.52 -44.86
C ALA A 131 17.99 -36.96 -44.41
N PHE A 132 18.94 -37.55 -43.69
CA PHE A 132 18.76 -38.87 -43.09
C PHE A 132 17.76 -38.82 -41.93
N ARG A 133 16.90 -39.82 -41.79
CA ARG A 133 16.01 -40.02 -40.65
C ARG A 133 15.76 -41.49 -40.37
N PRO A 134 15.63 -41.92 -39.11
CA PRO A 134 15.20 -43.27 -38.76
C PRO A 134 13.71 -43.44 -38.98
N GLY A 135 13.21 -44.65 -38.72
CA GLY A 135 11.75 -44.93 -38.67
C GLY A 135 11.08 -44.11 -37.59
N VAL A 136 9.94 -43.53 -37.92
CA VAL A 136 9.09 -42.75 -36.98
C VAL A 136 7.67 -43.34 -36.99
N SER A 137 7.07 -43.49 -35.81
CA SER A 137 5.67 -43.84 -35.66
C SER A 137 4.93 -42.73 -34.92
N GLU A 138 3.92 -42.16 -35.55
CA GLU A 138 3.10 -41.11 -34.95
C GLU A 138 1.82 -41.68 -34.40
N ILE A 139 1.40 -41.24 -33.20
CA ILE A 139 0.19 -41.67 -32.50
C ILE A 139 -0.63 -40.41 -32.14
N GLY A 140 -1.83 -40.32 -32.68
CA GLY A 140 -2.74 -39.17 -32.48
C GLY A 140 -2.71 -38.20 -33.65
N THR A 141 -2.84 -36.89 -33.36
CA THR A 141 -2.78 -35.83 -34.39
C THR A 141 -1.37 -35.73 -34.96
N PRO A 142 -1.19 -35.47 -36.28
CA PRO A 142 0.16 -35.38 -36.89
C PRO A 142 1.07 -34.42 -36.11
N ALA A 143 2.22 -34.94 -35.65
CA ALA A 143 3.09 -34.24 -34.72
C ALA A 143 3.83 -33.05 -35.38
N HIS A 144 4.01 -33.09 -36.70
CA HIS A 144 4.61 -31.95 -37.41
C HIS A 144 3.82 -30.67 -37.29
N ASN A 145 2.52 -30.70 -37.00
CA ASN A 145 1.69 -29.50 -36.73
C ASN A 145 2.10 -28.74 -35.48
N PHE A 146 2.80 -29.38 -34.58
CA PHE A 146 3.16 -28.82 -33.26
C PHE A 146 4.65 -28.63 -33.05
N THR A 147 5.51 -29.34 -33.82
CA THR A 147 6.94 -29.22 -33.67
C THR A 147 7.47 -27.91 -34.25
N ILE A 148 8.73 -27.59 -33.92
CA ILE A 148 9.46 -26.50 -34.55
C ILE A 148 9.73 -26.93 -36.00
N ASP A 149 9.12 -26.21 -36.96
CA ASP A 149 9.28 -26.51 -38.39
C ASP A 149 10.40 -25.67 -39.01
N TYR A 150 11.25 -26.33 -39.79
CA TYR A 150 12.34 -25.71 -40.50
C TYR A 150 12.16 -25.87 -42.01
N PRO A 151 12.53 -24.88 -42.85
CA PRO A 151 12.45 -24.97 -44.30
C PRO A 151 13.27 -26.12 -44.90
N GLY A 152 14.35 -26.52 -44.21
CA GLY A 152 15.20 -27.62 -44.64
C GLY A 152 16.07 -28.19 -43.53
N ILE A 153 16.60 -29.39 -43.75
CA ILE A 153 17.63 -29.99 -42.89
C ILE A 153 18.85 -30.23 -43.79
N GLN A 154 19.97 -29.66 -43.42
CA GLN A 154 21.24 -29.84 -44.13
C GLN A 154 21.97 -31.07 -43.57
N PRO A 155 22.16 -32.12 -44.39
CA PRO A 155 22.88 -33.33 -44.01
C PRO A 155 24.38 -33.15 -44.17
N ASN A 156 25.20 -34.10 -43.64
CA ASN A 156 26.57 -34.30 -44.06
C ASN A 156 26.59 -34.84 -45.50
N ILE A 157 27.81 -34.98 -46.10
CA ILE A 157 27.90 -35.66 -47.39
C ILE A 157 27.29 -37.07 -47.31
N GLN A 158 26.65 -37.50 -48.38
CA GLN A 158 25.87 -38.74 -48.40
C GLN A 158 26.70 -39.96 -47.99
N LEU A 159 27.96 -40.07 -48.49
CA LEU A 159 28.86 -41.15 -48.14
C LEU A 159 29.05 -41.35 -46.63
N LEU A 160 29.11 -40.27 -45.83
CA LEU A 160 29.25 -40.36 -44.37
C LEU A 160 27.94 -40.69 -43.70
N ASN A 161 26.85 -40.11 -44.17
CA ASN A 161 25.52 -40.41 -43.62
C ASN A 161 25.09 -41.86 -43.80
N ASP A 162 25.43 -42.45 -44.98
CA ASP A 162 25.08 -43.85 -45.28
C ASP A 162 25.84 -44.86 -44.41
N LYS A 163 26.98 -44.43 -43.81
CA LYS A 163 27.82 -45.27 -42.96
C LYS A 163 27.69 -45.01 -41.48
N ALA A 164 27.11 -43.88 -41.13
CA ALA A 164 26.85 -43.51 -39.72
C ALA A 164 25.81 -44.43 -39.10
N ALA A 165 25.95 -44.79 -37.85
CA ALA A 165 24.97 -45.56 -37.09
C ALA A 165 23.65 -44.78 -36.85
N GLY A 166 23.74 -43.44 -36.84
CA GLY A 166 22.60 -42.55 -36.74
C GLY A 166 23.00 -41.10 -37.06
N VAL A 167 21.99 -40.30 -37.37
CA VAL A 167 22.17 -38.86 -37.66
C VAL A 167 21.05 -38.07 -36.97
N GLY A 168 21.43 -37.07 -36.19
CA GLY A 168 20.45 -36.28 -35.43
C GLY A 168 20.65 -34.77 -35.53
N VAL A 169 19.56 -34.01 -35.34
CA VAL A 169 19.56 -32.54 -35.41
C VAL A 169 20.16 -31.95 -34.13
N VAL A 170 21.10 -31.00 -34.30
CA VAL A 170 21.84 -30.36 -33.19
C VAL A 170 21.29 -28.98 -32.81
N ASN A 171 20.34 -28.45 -33.56
CA ASN A 171 19.82 -27.12 -33.34
C ASN A 171 19.19 -27.00 -31.95
N VAL A 172 19.47 -25.87 -31.31
CA VAL A 172 18.88 -25.45 -30.06
C VAL A 172 18.15 -24.14 -30.28
N LEU A 173 17.04 -23.95 -29.58
CA LEU A 173 16.28 -22.72 -29.66
C LEU A 173 16.33 -21.99 -28.30
N PRO A 174 16.95 -20.79 -28.26
CA PRO A 174 16.94 -19.98 -27.07
C PRO A 174 15.49 -19.55 -26.68
N GLU A 175 15.25 -19.38 -25.40
CA GLU A 175 14.04 -18.74 -24.91
C GLU A 175 14.06 -17.23 -25.22
N ILE A 176 12.98 -16.53 -24.90
CA ILE A 176 12.78 -15.11 -25.24
C ILE A 176 13.89 -14.18 -24.68
N ASP A 177 14.56 -14.61 -23.62
CA ASP A 177 15.67 -13.89 -22.99
C ASP A 177 17.07 -14.33 -23.50
N GLY A 178 17.12 -15.11 -24.59
CA GLY A 178 18.35 -15.58 -25.19
C GLY A 178 19.01 -16.79 -24.53
N VAL A 179 18.42 -17.34 -23.47
CA VAL A 179 18.96 -18.45 -22.69
C VAL A 179 18.34 -19.77 -23.14
N VAL A 180 19.20 -20.80 -23.39
CA VAL A 180 18.74 -22.16 -23.74
C VAL A 180 18.46 -22.93 -22.46
N ARG A 181 17.19 -23.32 -22.27
CA ARG A 181 16.73 -24.11 -21.12
C ARG A 181 16.07 -25.43 -21.53
N ARG A 182 15.51 -25.45 -22.73
CA ARG A 182 14.79 -26.61 -23.28
C ARG A 182 15.37 -27.01 -24.60
N ILE A 183 15.43 -28.32 -24.86
CA ILE A 183 15.95 -28.88 -26.08
C ILE A 183 14.83 -29.62 -26.80
N PRO A 184 14.60 -29.40 -28.10
CA PRO A 184 13.67 -30.18 -28.88
C PRO A 184 14.14 -31.62 -29.01
N MET A 185 13.25 -32.57 -28.73
CA MET A 185 13.52 -34.00 -28.98
C MET A 185 13.30 -34.35 -30.44
N VAL A 186 12.34 -33.66 -31.06
CA VAL A 186 12.01 -33.80 -32.48
C VAL A 186 11.79 -32.42 -33.09
N VAL A 187 12.13 -32.28 -34.34
CA VAL A 187 11.83 -31.13 -35.20
C VAL A 187 11.18 -31.57 -36.49
N SER A 188 10.52 -30.69 -37.22
CA SER A 188 9.97 -31.02 -38.54
C SER A 188 10.65 -30.27 -39.67
N SER A 189 10.57 -30.85 -40.85
CA SER A 189 10.87 -30.20 -42.12
C SER A 189 10.13 -30.89 -43.25
N ASN A 190 9.40 -30.14 -44.07
CA ASN A 190 8.56 -30.69 -45.14
C ASN A 190 7.63 -31.82 -44.67
N ASP A 191 6.92 -31.60 -43.54
CA ASP A 191 5.99 -32.49 -42.86
C ASP A 191 6.64 -33.82 -42.36
N LEU A 192 7.96 -33.92 -42.37
CA LEU A 192 8.73 -35.05 -41.87
C LEU A 192 9.37 -34.75 -40.53
N LEU A 193 9.32 -35.71 -39.61
CA LEU A 193 9.93 -35.58 -38.28
C LEU A 193 11.41 -36.07 -38.30
N TYR A 194 12.25 -35.31 -37.63
CA TYR A 194 13.66 -35.60 -37.45
C TYR A 194 14.02 -35.62 -35.97
N PRO A 195 14.75 -36.61 -35.46
CA PRO A 195 15.17 -36.68 -34.08
C PRO A 195 16.29 -35.67 -33.79
N SER A 196 16.33 -35.17 -32.56
CA SER A 196 17.52 -34.52 -32.04
C SER A 196 18.70 -35.52 -31.95
N ILE A 197 19.91 -35.00 -31.90
CA ILE A 197 21.12 -35.85 -31.79
C ILE A 197 21.10 -36.66 -30.49
N SER A 198 20.55 -36.11 -29.39
CA SER A 198 20.41 -36.82 -28.11
C SER A 198 19.40 -37.95 -28.19
N LEU A 199 18.21 -37.72 -28.81
CA LEU A 199 17.23 -38.78 -29.03
C LEU A 199 17.75 -39.89 -29.91
N GLU A 200 18.44 -39.53 -31.00
CA GLU A 200 19.03 -40.48 -31.93
C GLU A 200 20.15 -41.30 -31.28
N THR A 201 20.96 -40.67 -30.44
CA THR A 201 22.01 -41.35 -29.67
C THR A 201 21.43 -42.45 -28.78
N LEU A 202 20.35 -42.14 -28.05
CA LEU A 202 19.68 -43.13 -27.20
C LEU A 202 19.02 -44.26 -28.01
N ARG A 203 18.39 -43.91 -29.14
CA ARG A 203 17.79 -44.90 -30.04
C ARG A 203 18.83 -45.93 -30.53
N VAL A 204 19.98 -45.42 -30.96
CA VAL A 204 21.07 -46.30 -31.45
C VAL A 204 21.69 -47.09 -30.29
N ALA A 205 21.90 -46.44 -29.12
CA ALA A 205 22.46 -47.09 -27.93
C ALA A 205 21.65 -48.33 -27.47
N VAL A 206 20.31 -48.29 -27.61
CA VAL A 206 19.44 -49.43 -27.22
C VAL A 206 19.12 -50.34 -28.42
N GLY A 207 19.64 -50.06 -29.59
CA GLY A 207 19.41 -50.87 -30.82
C GLY A 207 17.97 -50.86 -31.28
N ASP A 208 17.26 -49.72 -31.16
CA ASP A 208 15.87 -49.62 -31.63
C ASP A 208 15.84 -49.09 -33.08
N PRO A 209 15.04 -49.65 -34.00
CA PRO A 209 14.96 -49.18 -35.37
C PRO A 209 14.21 -47.87 -35.54
N SER A 210 13.36 -47.51 -34.58
CA SER A 210 12.47 -46.35 -34.68
C SER A 210 12.22 -45.68 -33.33
N PHE A 211 11.63 -44.48 -33.39
CA PHE A 211 11.03 -43.84 -32.23
C PHE A 211 9.55 -43.49 -32.47
N GLN A 212 8.81 -43.24 -31.43
CA GLN A 212 7.39 -42.95 -31.47
C GLN A 212 7.14 -41.54 -30.93
N VAL A 213 6.26 -40.78 -31.58
CA VAL A 213 5.77 -39.48 -31.10
C VAL A 213 4.29 -39.59 -30.82
N LYS A 214 3.90 -39.28 -29.59
CA LYS A 214 2.48 -39.20 -29.18
C LYS A 214 2.07 -37.75 -29.08
N SER A 215 1.03 -37.40 -29.83
CA SER A 215 0.42 -36.07 -29.84
C SER A 215 -1.07 -36.12 -29.63
N THR A 216 -1.63 -35.02 -29.17
CA THR A 216 -3.07 -34.79 -28.99
C THR A 216 -3.48 -33.58 -29.84
N ASP A 217 -4.73 -33.16 -29.78
CA ASP A 217 -5.18 -31.92 -30.47
C ASP A 217 -4.59 -30.64 -29.91
N VAL A 218 -3.90 -30.70 -28.74
CA VAL A 218 -3.29 -29.54 -28.06
C VAL A 218 -1.78 -29.46 -28.29
N GLY A 219 -1.13 -30.59 -28.65
CA GLY A 219 0.32 -30.62 -28.81
C GLY A 219 0.93 -32.02 -28.60
N ILE A 220 2.25 -32.05 -28.56
CA ILE A 220 3.02 -33.27 -28.30
C ILE A 220 2.96 -33.57 -26.80
N GLU A 221 2.63 -34.83 -26.47
CA GLU A 221 2.62 -35.32 -25.08
C GLU A 221 3.95 -35.96 -24.69
N ALA A 222 4.51 -36.77 -25.61
CA ALA A 222 5.72 -37.52 -25.32
C ALA A 222 6.41 -38.03 -26.59
N VAL A 223 7.69 -38.27 -26.45
CA VAL A 223 8.48 -39.05 -27.39
C VAL A 223 8.91 -40.37 -26.70
N ARG A 224 8.80 -41.49 -27.39
CA ARG A 224 9.12 -42.83 -26.84
C ARG A 224 10.16 -43.54 -27.73
N ILE A 225 11.17 -44.11 -27.09
CA ILE A 225 11.99 -45.16 -27.69
C ILE A 225 11.46 -46.49 -27.10
N PRO A 226 10.87 -47.40 -27.91
CA PRO A 226 10.22 -48.59 -27.43
C PRO A 226 11.06 -49.44 -26.48
N LYS A 227 12.35 -49.62 -26.76
CA LYS A 227 13.30 -50.40 -25.93
C LYS A 227 13.90 -49.62 -24.74
N PHE A 228 13.59 -48.32 -24.59
CA PHE A 228 14.18 -47.52 -23.55
C PHE A 228 13.14 -46.93 -22.61
N ALA A 229 12.52 -45.81 -22.99
CA ALA A 229 11.58 -45.12 -22.12
C ALA A 229 10.58 -44.22 -22.87
N LYS A 230 9.51 -43.77 -22.16
CA LYS A 230 8.67 -42.66 -22.56
C LYS A 230 9.28 -41.39 -21.99
N ILE A 231 9.57 -40.41 -22.82
CA ILE A 231 10.09 -39.10 -22.47
C ILE A 231 8.94 -38.08 -22.59
N SER A 232 8.47 -37.54 -21.49
CA SER A 232 7.44 -36.49 -21.49
C SER A 232 8.06 -35.16 -21.99
N THR A 233 7.34 -34.48 -22.88
CA THR A 233 7.77 -33.22 -23.48
C THR A 233 6.78 -32.09 -23.17
N ASP A 234 7.14 -30.86 -23.52
CA ASP A 234 6.16 -29.78 -23.65
C ASP A 234 5.35 -29.96 -24.96
N THR A 235 4.35 -29.11 -25.18
CA THR A 235 3.42 -29.17 -26.32
C THR A 235 4.09 -29.07 -27.69
N ILE A 236 5.34 -28.62 -27.79
CA ILE A 236 6.11 -28.53 -29.02
C ILE A 236 7.29 -29.52 -29.09
N GLY A 237 7.29 -30.51 -28.19
CA GLY A 237 8.26 -31.61 -28.23
C GLY A 237 9.62 -31.33 -27.59
N ARG A 238 9.71 -30.37 -26.64
CA ARG A 238 10.97 -30.02 -25.95
C ARG A 238 10.97 -30.59 -24.51
N ILE A 239 12.18 -30.82 -24.00
CA ILE A 239 12.45 -31.20 -22.62
C ILE A 239 13.27 -30.12 -21.91
N TRP A 240 13.05 -29.96 -20.60
CA TRP A 240 13.91 -29.15 -19.74
C TRP A 240 15.24 -29.83 -19.49
N VAL A 241 16.34 -29.06 -19.52
CA VAL A 241 17.66 -29.55 -19.22
C VAL A 241 17.90 -29.60 -17.72
N ASP A 242 18.19 -30.77 -17.17
CA ASP A 242 18.53 -30.94 -15.74
C ASP A 242 20.05 -30.73 -15.53
N TRP A 243 20.39 -29.56 -15.05
CA TRP A 243 21.78 -29.17 -14.77
C TRP A 243 22.36 -29.79 -13.49
N SER A 244 21.69 -30.75 -12.88
CA SER A 244 22.23 -31.51 -11.77
C SER A 244 23.28 -32.53 -12.20
N SER A 245 23.37 -32.86 -13.50
CA SER A 245 24.41 -33.66 -14.07
C SER A 245 25.63 -32.84 -14.51
N LYS A 246 26.82 -33.38 -14.29
CA LYS A 246 28.12 -32.84 -14.77
C LYS A 246 28.88 -33.90 -15.53
N PRO A 247 28.79 -33.92 -16.88
CA PRO A 247 29.61 -34.79 -17.71
C PRO A 247 31.10 -34.57 -17.44
N ILE A 248 31.89 -35.64 -17.55
CA ILE A 248 33.35 -35.56 -17.38
C ILE A 248 33.97 -35.04 -18.67
N GLU A 249 34.72 -33.94 -18.58
CA GLU A 249 35.42 -33.34 -19.73
C GLU A 249 36.86 -33.78 -19.82
N HIS A 250 37.31 -34.05 -21.04
CA HIS A 250 38.71 -34.39 -21.39
C HIS A 250 39.14 -33.55 -22.56
N SER A 251 40.43 -33.18 -22.62
CA SER A 251 41.04 -32.71 -23.85
C SER A 251 41.28 -33.92 -24.79
N LEU A 252 41.12 -33.74 -26.11
CA LEU A 252 41.39 -34.78 -27.08
C LEU A 252 42.82 -35.33 -26.98
N VAL A 253 43.78 -34.51 -26.60
CA VAL A 253 45.18 -34.91 -26.43
C VAL A 253 45.52 -35.47 -25.05
N GLU A 254 44.58 -35.41 -24.08
CA GLU A 254 44.69 -35.87 -22.70
C GLU A 254 43.53 -36.78 -22.32
N MET A 255 43.17 -37.75 -23.18
CA MET A 255 42.08 -38.68 -22.94
C MET A 255 42.42 -39.72 -21.86
N PRO A 256 41.41 -40.24 -21.13
CA PRO A 256 41.60 -41.29 -20.15
C PRO A 256 42.02 -42.62 -20.81
N LYS A 257 42.52 -43.56 -20.03
CA LYS A 257 42.90 -44.89 -20.55
C LYS A 257 41.68 -45.71 -20.98
N SER A 258 40.52 -45.52 -20.35
CA SER A 258 39.27 -46.19 -20.68
C SER A 258 38.10 -45.24 -20.48
N PHE A 259 37.04 -45.36 -21.28
CA PHE A 259 35.74 -44.73 -21.15
C PHE A 259 34.69 -45.69 -20.54
N ASP A 260 35.10 -46.88 -20.15
CA ASP A 260 34.29 -47.89 -19.44
C ASP A 260 32.96 -48.24 -20.12
N GLY A 261 32.92 -48.20 -21.43
CA GLY A 261 31.71 -48.44 -22.24
C GLY A 261 30.73 -47.26 -22.27
N GLY A 262 31.13 -46.09 -21.81
CA GLY A 262 30.31 -44.88 -21.80
C GLY A 262 30.08 -44.27 -23.17
N ILE A 263 29.13 -43.33 -23.21
CA ILE A 263 28.87 -42.51 -24.41
C ILE A 263 29.89 -41.35 -24.42
N VAL A 264 30.60 -41.21 -25.54
CA VAL A 264 31.63 -40.17 -25.70
C VAL A 264 31.15 -39.14 -26.73
N ILE A 265 31.04 -37.88 -26.33
CA ILE A 265 30.69 -36.79 -27.23
C ILE A 265 31.91 -35.98 -27.56
N VAL A 266 32.26 -35.92 -28.86
CA VAL A 266 33.38 -35.13 -29.35
C VAL A 266 32.87 -33.79 -29.89
N GLY A 267 33.47 -32.68 -29.47
CA GLY A 267 33.09 -31.36 -29.98
C GLY A 267 34.22 -30.32 -29.91
N LEU A 268 33.95 -29.15 -30.44
CA LEU A 268 34.90 -28.06 -30.59
C LEU A 268 34.80 -27.07 -29.44
N THR A 269 35.92 -26.76 -28.79
CA THR A 269 36.06 -25.69 -27.79
C THR A 269 37.21 -24.75 -28.05
N ALA A 270 38.04 -25.06 -29.07
CA ALA A 270 39.15 -24.18 -29.45
C ALA A 270 38.65 -22.79 -29.85
N ARG A 271 39.37 -21.76 -29.44
CA ARG A 271 38.98 -20.35 -29.61
C ARG A 271 38.78 -19.99 -31.08
N GLY A 272 37.67 -19.30 -31.37
CA GLY A 272 37.32 -18.87 -32.72
C GLY A 272 36.74 -19.97 -33.63
N LEU A 273 36.66 -21.23 -33.19
CA LEU A 273 36.08 -22.33 -33.97
C LEU A 273 34.65 -22.65 -33.60
N ASN A 274 34.22 -22.31 -32.36
CA ASN A 274 32.86 -22.50 -31.90
C ASN A 274 32.52 -21.43 -30.88
N ASN A 275 31.24 -21.07 -30.81
CA ASN A 275 30.74 -20.08 -29.84
C ASN A 275 29.97 -20.78 -28.74
N PRO A 276 30.22 -20.43 -27.45
CA PRO A 276 29.39 -20.89 -26.38
C PRO A 276 27.99 -20.26 -26.48
N ILE A 277 27.00 -20.93 -25.92
CA ILE A 277 25.63 -20.52 -25.84
C ILE A 277 25.25 -20.21 -24.38
N ALA A 278 24.39 -19.23 -24.16
CA ALA A 278 23.88 -18.90 -22.82
C ALA A 278 22.93 -20.00 -22.33
N THR A 279 23.16 -20.49 -21.13
CA THR A 279 22.34 -21.52 -20.47
C THR A 279 22.04 -21.14 -19.04
N ALA A 280 21.14 -21.87 -18.33
CA ALA A 280 20.86 -21.67 -16.92
C ALA A 280 22.11 -21.73 -16.01
N ARG A 281 23.19 -22.42 -16.45
CA ARG A 281 24.47 -22.53 -15.73
C ARG A 281 25.57 -21.64 -16.30
N GLY A 282 25.22 -20.58 -17.03
CA GLY A 282 26.15 -19.70 -17.70
C GLY A 282 26.45 -20.17 -19.14
N GLU A 283 27.56 -19.71 -19.71
CA GLU A 283 27.97 -20.05 -21.07
C GLU A 283 28.49 -21.48 -21.15
N GLN A 284 27.95 -22.26 -22.09
CA GLN A 284 28.36 -23.65 -22.35
C GLN A 284 28.44 -23.90 -23.83
N TYR A 285 29.34 -24.83 -24.22
CA TYR A 285 29.44 -25.25 -25.63
C TYR A 285 28.24 -26.16 -26.01
N PRO A 286 27.75 -26.10 -27.26
CA PRO A 286 26.60 -26.86 -27.71
C PRO A 286 26.69 -28.38 -27.49
N HIS A 287 27.86 -28.98 -27.71
CA HIS A 287 28.06 -30.42 -27.50
C HIS A 287 28.08 -30.82 -26.02
N TYR A 288 28.54 -29.93 -25.10
CA TYR A 288 28.43 -30.13 -23.66
C TYR A 288 26.97 -30.11 -23.21
N LEU A 289 26.16 -29.21 -23.77
CA LEU A 289 24.73 -29.20 -23.54
C LEU A 289 24.07 -30.52 -23.96
N GLN A 290 24.43 -31.08 -25.12
CA GLN A 290 23.93 -32.39 -25.55
C GLN A 290 24.37 -33.52 -24.61
N ALA A 291 25.58 -33.43 -24.03
CA ALA A 291 26.03 -34.39 -23.00
C ALA A 291 25.20 -34.33 -21.74
N VAL A 292 24.85 -33.13 -21.24
CA VAL A 292 23.96 -32.94 -20.11
C VAL A 292 22.56 -33.48 -20.38
N VAL A 293 22.05 -33.25 -21.58
CA VAL A 293 20.72 -33.79 -22.01
C VAL A 293 20.74 -35.33 -22.04
N LEU A 294 21.78 -35.94 -22.61
CA LEU A 294 21.92 -37.41 -22.64
C LEU A 294 21.99 -37.98 -21.23
N ASP A 295 22.74 -37.37 -20.33
CA ASP A 295 22.82 -37.84 -18.95
C ASP A 295 21.54 -37.66 -18.21
N THR A 296 20.79 -36.54 -18.42
CA THR A 296 19.43 -36.34 -17.92
C THR A 296 18.50 -37.48 -18.34
N LEU A 297 18.54 -37.84 -19.62
CA LEU A 297 17.65 -38.88 -20.14
C LEU A 297 18.04 -40.29 -19.67
N THR A 298 19.34 -40.60 -19.56
CA THR A 298 19.85 -41.91 -19.10
C THR A 298 19.66 -42.10 -17.59
N SER A 299 19.76 -41.06 -16.79
CA SER A 299 19.50 -41.09 -15.33
C SER A 299 18.04 -41.12 -14.98
N GLY A 300 17.15 -40.85 -15.93
CA GLY A 300 15.70 -40.77 -15.70
C GLY A 300 15.24 -39.57 -14.89
N THR A 301 16.11 -38.59 -14.64
CA THR A 301 15.77 -37.35 -13.97
C THR A 301 15.16 -36.39 -14.98
N SER A 302 13.85 -36.23 -14.98
CA SER A 302 13.19 -35.26 -15.87
C SER A 302 12.57 -34.13 -15.10
N ILE A 303 12.93 -32.91 -15.46
CA ILE A 303 12.22 -31.72 -15.01
C ILE A 303 10.97 -31.56 -15.86
N SER A 304 9.83 -31.33 -15.24
CA SER A 304 8.55 -31.21 -15.93
C SER A 304 7.78 -29.95 -15.50
N ARG A 305 7.05 -29.40 -16.45
CA ARG A 305 6.05 -28.37 -16.23
C ARG A 305 4.81 -28.73 -17.05
N PRO A 306 3.91 -29.53 -16.51
CA PRO A 306 2.65 -29.87 -17.18
C PRO A 306 1.79 -28.63 -17.43
N ASP A 307 1.07 -28.57 -18.56
CA ASP A 307 0.27 -27.39 -18.97
C ASP A 307 -0.86 -27.05 -18.00
N TRP A 308 -1.40 -28.03 -17.27
CA TRP A 308 -2.44 -27.79 -16.25
C TRP A 308 -1.94 -26.90 -15.09
N LEU A 309 -0.62 -26.79 -14.86
CA LEU A 309 -0.04 -25.95 -13.81
C LEU A 309 -0.37 -24.47 -14.03
N ASP A 310 -0.41 -23.99 -15.26
CA ASP A 310 -0.78 -22.61 -15.54
C ASP A 310 -2.18 -22.27 -15.05
N GLY A 311 -3.13 -23.18 -15.28
CA GLY A 311 -4.50 -23.06 -14.76
C GLY A 311 -4.56 -23.14 -13.23
N ALA A 312 -3.80 -24.06 -12.64
CA ALA A 312 -3.73 -24.22 -11.18
C ALA A 312 -3.12 -22.98 -10.49
N GLU A 313 -2.05 -22.41 -11.05
CA GLU A 313 -1.43 -21.19 -10.55
C GLU A 313 -2.41 -20.00 -10.58
N ILE A 314 -3.17 -19.83 -11.67
CA ILE A 314 -4.22 -18.80 -11.77
C ILE A 314 -5.30 -19.03 -10.71
N LEU A 315 -5.76 -20.27 -10.53
CA LEU A 315 -6.77 -20.59 -9.51
C LEU A 315 -6.29 -20.26 -8.10
N VAL A 316 -5.04 -20.58 -7.77
CA VAL A 316 -4.40 -20.24 -6.49
C VAL A 316 -4.35 -18.72 -6.30
N VAL A 317 -3.96 -17.97 -7.33
CA VAL A 317 -3.96 -16.49 -7.28
C VAL A 317 -5.36 -15.95 -6.98
N VAL A 318 -6.40 -16.47 -7.62
CA VAL A 318 -7.79 -16.06 -7.41
C VAL A 318 -8.22 -16.31 -5.97
N LEU A 319 -8.05 -17.55 -5.49
CA LEU A 319 -8.49 -17.96 -4.15
C LEU A 319 -7.76 -17.17 -3.05
N LEU A 320 -6.43 -17.06 -3.17
CA LEU A 320 -5.63 -16.33 -2.19
C LEU A 320 -5.87 -14.82 -2.25
N SER A 321 -6.14 -14.25 -3.42
CA SER A 321 -6.50 -12.82 -3.53
C SER A 321 -7.83 -12.51 -2.84
N ILE A 322 -8.83 -13.36 -3.00
CA ILE A 322 -10.11 -13.22 -2.28
C ILE A 322 -9.88 -13.30 -0.76
N LEU A 323 -9.07 -14.26 -0.32
CA LEU A 323 -8.69 -14.39 1.09
C LEU A 323 -7.97 -13.14 1.60
N ILE A 324 -7.02 -12.60 0.84
CA ILE A 324 -6.28 -11.38 1.20
C ILE A 324 -7.20 -10.15 1.28
N ILE A 325 -8.14 -9.99 0.34
CA ILE A 325 -9.13 -8.91 0.39
C ILE A 325 -9.98 -9.03 1.67
N PHE A 326 -10.35 -10.24 2.06
CA PHE A 326 -11.06 -10.48 3.31
C PHE A 326 -10.18 -10.15 4.54
N LEU A 327 -8.96 -10.67 4.58
CA LEU A 327 -8.00 -10.44 5.67
C LEU A 327 -7.58 -8.96 5.79
N SER A 328 -7.57 -8.18 4.70
CA SER A 328 -7.19 -6.76 4.70
C SER A 328 -8.04 -5.90 5.64
N ARG A 329 -9.23 -6.38 6.04
CA ARG A 329 -10.09 -5.73 7.02
C ARG A 329 -9.53 -5.82 8.44
N TRP A 330 -8.69 -6.80 8.71
CA TRP A 330 -8.11 -6.99 10.03
C TRP A 330 -6.89 -6.07 10.25
N LYS A 331 -6.67 -5.63 11.49
CA LYS A 331 -5.59 -4.70 11.85
C LYS A 331 -4.19 -5.30 11.63
N TYR A 332 -4.05 -6.61 11.82
CA TYR A 332 -2.78 -7.35 11.72
C TYR A 332 -2.68 -8.21 10.46
N ALA A 333 -3.38 -7.83 9.39
CA ALA A 333 -3.44 -8.59 8.14
C ALA A 333 -2.08 -8.89 7.50
N ILE A 334 -1.08 -8.04 7.75
CA ILE A 334 0.26 -8.23 7.19
C ILE A 334 0.90 -9.57 7.62
N VAL A 335 0.63 -10.03 8.84
CA VAL A 335 1.23 -11.26 9.39
C VAL A 335 0.80 -12.50 8.58
N PRO A 336 -0.51 -12.82 8.44
CA PRO A 336 -0.92 -13.99 7.65
C PRO A 336 -0.54 -13.86 6.17
N ILE A 337 -0.44 -12.64 5.61
CA ILE A 337 -0.03 -12.44 4.22
C ILE A 337 1.45 -12.82 4.02
N VAL A 338 2.33 -12.45 4.94
CA VAL A 338 3.74 -12.87 4.89
C VAL A 338 3.84 -14.39 4.96
N PHE A 339 3.05 -15.06 5.80
CA PHE A 339 3.00 -16.52 5.85
C PHE A 339 2.51 -17.14 4.55
N LEU A 340 1.48 -16.56 3.90
CA LEU A 340 0.99 -17.04 2.60
C LEU A 340 2.05 -16.91 1.50
N ILE A 341 2.74 -15.79 1.43
CA ILE A 341 3.82 -15.54 0.47
C ILE A 341 4.98 -16.53 0.71
N SER A 342 5.41 -16.69 1.95
CA SER A 342 6.46 -17.65 2.31
C SER A 342 6.04 -19.09 2.01
N GLY A 343 4.76 -19.41 2.23
CA GLY A 343 4.19 -20.71 1.92
C GLY A 343 4.19 -21.01 0.41
N LEU A 344 3.87 -20.03 -0.43
CA LEU A 344 3.94 -20.18 -1.90
C LEU A 344 5.37 -20.46 -2.38
N TYR A 345 6.33 -19.70 -1.87
CA TYR A 345 7.74 -19.91 -2.20
C TYR A 345 8.20 -21.31 -1.75
N TYR A 346 7.88 -21.69 -0.51
CA TYR A 346 8.23 -23.01 0.02
C TYR A 346 7.56 -24.14 -0.76
N CYS A 347 6.29 -23.98 -1.13
CA CYS A 347 5.56 -24.96 -1.95
C CYS A 347 6.23 -25.15 -3.32
N SER A 348 6.59 -24.05 -4.00
CA SER A 348 7.31 -24.13 -5.27
C SER A 348 8.66 -24.82 -5.13
N TYR A 349 9.44 -24.49 -4.12
CA TYR A 349 10.73 -25.11 -3.82
C TYR A 349 10.58 -26.60 -3.47
N TYR A 350 9.60 -26.94 -2.63
CA TYR A 350 9.34 -28.31 -2.23
C TYR A 350 8.89 -29.20 -3.39
N THR A 351 7.99 -28.71 -4.24
CA THR A 351 7.53 -29.45 -5.42
C THR A 351 8.68 -29.67 -6.43
N PHE A 352 9.57 -28.70 -6.57
CA PHE A 352 10.74 -28.86 -7.41
C PHE A 352 11.72 -29.89 -6.84
N THR A 353 12.04 -29.83 -5.56
CA THR A 353 13.04 -30.72 -4.97
C THR A 353 12.61 -32.18 -4.86
N HIS A 354 11.28 -32.44 -4.66
CA HIS A 354 10.77 -33.78 -4.46
C HIS A 354 10.11 -34.39 -5.72
N PHE A 355 9.54 -33.56 -6.58
CA PHE A 355 8.79 -34.01 -7.76
C PHE A 355 9.39 -33.52 -9.07
N SER A 356 10.41 -32.70 -9.04
CA SER A 356 11.02 -32.04 -10.21
C SER A 356 10.02 -31.22 -11.07
N TYR A 357 8.95 -30.69 -10.43
CA TYR A 357 7.99 -29.82 -11.09
C TYR A 357 8.37 -28.35 -10.95
N LEU A 358 8.35 -27.63 -12.07
CA LEU A 358 8.57 -26.18 -12.11
C LEU A 358 7.25 -25.46 -11.88
N VAL A 359 7.03 -24.98 -10.68
CA VAL A 359 5.85 -24.20 -10.28
C VAL A 359 6.25 -22.73 -10.16
N ASP A 360 5.53 -21.84 -10.85
CA ASP A 360 5.74 -20.41 -10.76
C ASP A 360 5.16 -19.87 -9.44
N CYS A 361 6.00 -19.35 -8.57
CA CYS A 361 5.57 -18.60 -7.39
C CYS A 361 5.74 -17.09 -7.55
N VAL A 362 6.49 -16.62 -8.54
CA VAL A 362 6.84 -15.19 -8.67
C VAL A 362 5.62 -14.38 -9.06
N PHE A 363 4.91 -14.80 -10.12
CA PHE A 363 3.70 -14.11 -10.55
C PHE A 363 2.58 -14.17 -9.50
N PRO A 364 2.28 -15.31 -8.85
CA PRO A 364 1.38 -15.35 -7.70
C PRO A 364 1.77 -14.39 -6.58
N ILE A 365 3.00 -14.40 -6.11
CA ILE A 365 3.47 -13.52 -5.03
C ILE A 365 3.31 -12.05 -5.41
N PHE A 366 3.73 -11.66 -6.61
CA PHE A 366 3.57 -10.31 -7.14
C PHE A 366 2.08 -9.90 -7.18
N SER A 367 1.23 -10.77 -7.71
CA SER A 367 -0.21 -10.51 -7.81
C SER A 367 -0.85 -10.31 -6.44
N LEU A 368 -0.54 -11.17 -5.47
CA LEU A 368 -1.02 -11.04 -4.10
C LEU A 368 -0.56 -9.76 -3.42
N ALA A 369 0.70 -9.36 -3.64
CA ALA A 369 1.24 -8.10 -3.11
C ALA A 369 0.50 -6.87 -3.69
N VAL A 370 0.25 -6.86 -5.01
CA VAL A 370 -0.48 -5.78 -5.69
C VAL A 370 -1.93 -5.71 -5.22
N VAL A 371 -2.64 -6.85 -5.13
CA VAL A 371 -4.02 -6.91 -4.64
C VAL A 371 -4.12 -6.44 -3.20
N TYR A 372 -3.18 -6.86 -2.34
CA TYR A 372 -3.12 -6.40 -0.95
C TYR A 372 -2.87 -4.89 -0.86
N ALA A 373 -1.88 -4.38 -1.60
CA ALA A 373 -1.57 -2.96 -1.61
C ALA A 373 -2.78 -2.12 -2.04
N HIS A 374 -3.51 -2.58 -3.06
CA HIS A 374 -4.75 -1.92 -3.49
C HIS A 374 -5.83 -1.97 -2.41
N ALA A 375 -6.15 -3.15 -1.86
CA ALA A 375 -7.18 -3.30 -0.83
C ALA A 375 -6.87 -2.48 0.43
N TYR A 376 -5.60 -2.44 0.85
CA TYR A 376 -5.13 -1.65 1.97
C TYR A 376 -5.24 -0.14 1.72
N ASN A 377 -4.81 0.34 0.54
CA ASN A 377 -4.91 1.76 0.18
C ASN A 377 -6.37 2.23 0.15
N VAL A 378 -7.28 1.45 -0.45
CA VAL A 378 -8.71 1.76 -0.48
C VAL A 378 -9.27 1.86 0.94
N LYS A 379 -8.92 0.92 1.83
CA LYS A 379 -9.31 0.96 3.25
C LYS A 379 -8.76 2.21 3.93
N PHE A 380 -7.46 2.49 3.78
CA PHE A 380 -6.78 3.64 4.38
C PHE A 380 -7.43 4.96 3.96
N ILE A 381 -7.68 5.16 2.67
CA ILE A 381 -8.35 6.35 2.13
C ILE A 381 -9.79 6.47 2.69
N SER A 382 -10.50 5.34 2.80
CA SER A 382 -11.86 5.32 3.36
C SER A 382 -11.87 5.77 4.82
N GLU A 383 -10.97 5.23 5.65
CA GLU A 383 -10.82 5.60 7.06
C GLU A 383 -10.40 7.07 7.22
N LEU A 384 -9.47 7.53 6.40
CA LEU A 384 -9.03 8.93 6.40
C LEU A 384 -10.18 9.88 6.06
N ASN A 385 -10.95 9.57 5.01
CA ASN A 385 -12.11 10.38 4.62
C ASN A 385 -13.19 10.40 5.69
N GLN A 386 -13.44 9.30 6.37
CA GLN A 386 -14.38 9.27 7.51
C GLN A 386 -13.91 10.20 8.63
N LYS A 387 -12.63 10.14 9.00
CA LYS A 387 -12.06 11.04 10.03
C LYS A 387 -12.17 12.51 9.62
N LEU A 388 -11.87 12.82 8.35
CA LEU A 388 -11.98 14.19 7.85
C LEU A 388 -13.44 14.69 7.78
N GLN A 389 -14.39 13.83 7.43
CA GLN A 389 -15.82 14.17 7.45
C GLN A 389 -16.31 14.46 8.87
N ILE A 390 -15.94 13.62 9.84
CA ILE A 390 -16.25 13.85 11.25
C ILE A 390 -15.68 15.21 11.68
N LYS A 391 -14.39 15.46 11.39
CA LYS A 391 -13.76 16.74 11.71
C LYS A 391 -14.50 17.93 11.08
N LYS A 392 -14.90 17.84 9.82
CA LYS A 392 -15.60 18.92 9.11
C LYS A 392 -17.04 19.14 9.63
N GLN A 393 -17.78 18.08 9.90
CA GLN A 393 -19.17 18.17 10.37
C GLN A 393 -19.25 18.72 11.80
N PHE A 394 -18.40 18.25 12.68
CA PHE A 394 -18.40 18.67 14.07
C PHE A 394 -17.63 19.98 14.33
N GLY A 395 -16.63 20.29 13.51
CA GLY A 395 -15.84 21.53 13.65
C GLY A 395 -16.64 22.82 13.41
N THR A 396 -17.85 22.73 12.87
CA THR A 396 -18.74 23.88 12.68
C THR A 396 -19.61 24.16 13.93
N TYR A 397 -19.82 23.15 14.79
CA TYR A 397 -20.72 23.22 15.94
C TYR A 397 -20.01 23.06 17.29
N LEU A 398 -18.80 22.52 17.28
CA LEU A 398 -18.01 22.24 18.48
C LEU A 398 -16.68 22.99 18.42
N SER A 399 -16.17 23.37 19.59
CA SER A 399 -14.82 23.95 19.66
C SER A 399 -13.76 22.98 19.10
N PRO A 400 -12.70 23.49 18.48
CA PRO A 400 -11.61 22.65 17.97
C PRO A 400 -11.04 21.67 19.00
N ALA A 401 -10.94 22.11 20.27
CA ALA A 401 -10.48 21.33 21.40
C ALA A 401 -11.41 20.13 21.71
N LEU A 402 -12.72 20.31 21.62
CA LEU A 402 -13.70 19.24 21.82
C LEU A 402 -13.68 18.25 20.65
N VAL A 403 -13.55 18.73 19.42
CA VAL A 403 -13.40 17.87 18.24
C VAL A 403 -12.16 16.98 18.36
N GLU A 404 -11.04 17.51 18.82
CA GLU A 404 -9.82 16.73 19.05
C GLU A 404 -9.99 15.69 20.16
N LYS A 405 -10.65 16.07 21.27
CA LYS A 405 -10.95 15.14 22.38
C LYS A 405 -11.87 14.00 21.93
N LEU A 406 -12.87 14.30 21.11
CA LEU A 406 -13.78 13.30 20.52
C LEU A 406 -13.11 12.38 19.51
N GLN A 407 -12.13 12.89 18.75
CA GLN A 407 -11.33 12.06 17.83
C GLN A 407 -10.47 11.04 18.57
N LYS A 408 -9.94 11.42 19.72
CA LYS A 408 -9.13 10.54 20.59
C LYS A 408 -9.98 9.54 21.37
N ASN A 409 -11.20 9.94 21.75
CA ASN A 409 -12.11 9.15 22.58
C ASN A 409 -13.55 9.20 22.04
N PRO A 410 -13.87 8.43 20.98
CA PRO A 410 -15.21 8.44 20.37
C PRO A 410 -16.34 8.04 21.33
N GLU A 411 -16.03 7.33 22.41
CA GLU A 411 -16.99 6.97 23.46
C GLU A 411 -17.56 8.17 24.22
N LEU A 412 -16.92 9.32 24.16
CA LEU A 412 -17.43 10.57 24.75
C LEU A 412 -18.68 11.12 24.02
N LEU A 413 -19.03 10.57 22.86
CA LEU A 413 -20.28 10.89 22.15
C LEU A 413 -21.53 10.24 22.76
N ARG A 414 -21.45 9.74 23.99
CA ARG A 414 -22.60 9.18 24.71
C ARG A 414 -23.29 10.25 25.55
N LEU A 415 -24.60 10.10 25.74
CA LEU A 415 -25.37 10.92 26.71
C LEU A 415 -24.78 10.72 28.09
N GLY A 416 -24.57 11.83 28.81
CA GLY A 416 -24.03 11.84 30.16
C GLY A 416 -23.30 13.14 30.45
N GLY A 417 -23.03 13.39 31.70
CA GLY A 417 -22.34 14.59 32.16
C GLY A 417 -21.54 14.28 33.44
N GLU A 418 -20.52 15.12 33.67
CA GLU A 418 -19.74 15.14 34.89
C GLU A 418 -19.98 16.42 35.69
N THR A 419 -19.87 16.35 37.00
CA THR A 419 -19.93 17.54 37.86
C THR A 419 -18.58 18.22 37.87
N LYS A 420 -18.53 19.49 37.43
CA LYS A 420 -17.28 20.24 37.32
C LYS A 420 -17.51 21.71 37.69
N GLU A 421 -16.49 22.35 38.22
CA GLU A 421 -16.53 23.79 38.44
C GLU A 421 -16.17 24.50 37.12
N LEU A 422 -17.11 25.31 36.64
CA LEU A 422 -16.93 26.08 35.40
C LEU A 422 -17.08 27.58 35.66
N SER A 423 -16.44 28.40 34.81
CA SER A 423 -16.83 29.81 34.65
C SER A 423 -17.73 29.91 33.44
N ILE A 424 -18.89 30.47 33.61
CA ILE A 424 -19.97 30.58 32.63
C ILE A 424 -20.19 32.04 32.31
N MET A 425 -20.25 32.39 31.04
CA MET A 425 -20.52 33.73 30.54
C MET A 425 -21.79 33.74 29.69
N PHE A 426 -22.65 34.71 29.95
CA PHE A 426 -23.73 35.11 29.06
C PHE A 426 -23.45 36.51 28.55
N THR A 427 -23.70 36.73 27.26
CA THR A 427 -23.67 38.05 26.64
C THR A 427 -24.98 38.34 25.96
N ASP A 428 -25.43 39.58 25.95
CA ASP A 428 -26.61 40.01 25.23
C ASP A 428 -26.39 41.34 24.52
N VAL A 429 -27.00 41.49 23.33
CA VAL A 429 -26.89 42.71 22.53
C VAL A 429 -27.80 43.81 23.09
N ARG A 430 -27.22 44.94 23.45
CA ARG A 430 -27.96 46.13 23.76
C ARG A 430 -28.24 46.94 22.50
N GLY A 431 -29.50 47.43 22.38
CA GLY A 431 -29.91 48.22 21.21
C GLY A 431 -30.33 47.40 20.01
N PHE A 432 -30.53 46.07 20.18
CA PHE A 432 -30.94 45.19 19.07
C PHE A 432 -32.21 45.66 18.36
N THR A 433 -33.20 46.20 19.13
CA THR A 433 -34.42 46.77 18.54
C THR A 433 -34.12 47.90 17.56
N THR A 434 -33.26 48.83 17.93
CA THR A 434 -32.86 49.96 17.06
C THR A 434 -32.14 49.46 15.80
N ILE A 435 -31.26 48.42 15.93
CA ILE A 435 -30.59 47.81 14.82
C ILE A 435 -31.61 47.10 13.89
N SER A 436 -32.53 46.35 14.46
CA SER A 436 -33.58 45.66 13.73
C SER A 436 -34.50 46.64 12.98
N GLU A 437 -34.89 47.75 13.63
CA GLU A 437 -35.67 48.82 13.01
C GLU A 437 -34.94 49.51 11.87
N HIS A 438 -33.62 49.69 11.99
CA HIS A 438 -32.79 50.26 10.92
C HIS A 438 -32.87 49.40 9.63
N TYR A 439 -32.86 48.09 9.75
CA TYR A 439 -32.97 47.17 8.60
C TYR A 439 -34.43 47.01 8.11
N GLY A 440 -35.42 47.21 8.96
CA GLY A 440 -36.83 47.14 8.62
C GLY A 440 -37.22 45.82 7.93
N LYS A 441 -37.48 45.87 6.61
CA LYS A 441 -37.83 44.66 5.82
C LYS A 441 -36.63 43.92 5.25
N ASP A 442 -35.42 44.46 5.38
CA ASP A 442 -34.19 43.80 4.93
C ASP A 442 -33.67 42.79 5.96
N VAL A 443 -34.32 41.63 6.00
CA VAL A 443 -33.96 40.52 6.87
C VAL A 443 -32.60 39.94 6.56
N GLN A 444 -32.19 40.03 5.28
CA GLN A 444 -30.87 39.51 4.86
C GLN A 444 -29.73 40.41 5.37
N GLY A 445 -29.87 41.73 5.24
CA GLY A 445 -28.92 42.69 5.81
C GLY A 445 -28.78 42.54 7.34
N LEU A 446 -29.93 42.44 8.07
CA LEU A 446 -29.91 42.17 9.50
C LEU A 446 -29.15 40.85 9.82
N THR A 447 -29.43 39.79 9.10
CA THR A 447 -28.74 38.52 9.32
C THR A 447 -27.22 38.60 9.05
N GLN A 448 -26.81 39.33 8.02
CA GLN A 448 -25.42 39.52 7.71
C GLN A 448 -24.65 40.30 8.80
N ILE A 449 -25.24 41.40 9.30
CA ILE A 449 -24.55 42.17 10.33
C ILE A 449 -24.53 41.39 11.67
N MET A 450 -25.59 40.67 12.01
CA MET A 450 -25.59 39.79 13.17
C MET A 450 -24.55 38.68 13.07
N ASN A 451 -24.35 38.07 11.89
CA ASN A 451 -23.33 37.06 11.67
C ASN A 451 -21.91 37.67 11.79
N ARG A 452 -21.68 38.90 11.31
CA ARG A 452 -20.39 39.62 11.51
C ARG A 452 -20.13 39.84 12.98
N TYR A 453 -21.11 40.35 13.74
CA TYR A 453 -21.02 40.55 15.18
C TYR A 453 -20.71 39.24 15.90
N MET A 454 -21.55 38.21 15.67
CA MET A 454 -21.40 36.89 16.33
C MET A 454 -20.02 36.27 16.03
N THR A 455 -19.53 36.40 14.79
CA THR A 455 -18.21 35.89 14.40
C THR A 455 -17.10 36.60 15.15
N ALA A 456 -17.13 37.93 15.24
CA ALA A 456 -16.14 38.72 15.94
C ALA A 456 -16.10 38.37 17.44
N MET A 457 -17.27 38.22 18.09
CA MET A 457 -17.35 37.92 19.52
C MET A 457 -16.98 36.46 19.82
N THR A 458 -17.44 35.52 18.99
CA THR A 458 -17.11 34.10 19.14
C THR A 458 -15.60 33.83 19.01
N SER A 459 -14.88 34.53 18.12
CA SER A 459 -13.44 34.34 18.01
C SER A 459 -12.72 34.64 19.34
N LYS A 460 -13.15 35.65 20.11
CA LYS A 460 -12.58 35.94 21.42
C LYS A 460 -12.81 34.83 22.45
N ILE A 461 -13.99 34.22 22.42
CA ILE A 461 -14.29 33.07 23.28
C ILE A 461 -13.33 31.93 22.98
N LEU A 462 -13.16 31.59 21.69
CA LEU A 462 -12.31 30.49 21.26
C LEU A 462 -10.81 30.78 21.48
N ASP A 463 -10.35 31.99 21.20
CA ASP A 463 -8.95 32.42 21.35
C ASP A 463 -8.49 32.37 22.82
N ASN A 464 -9.41 32.54 23.78
CA ASN A 464 -9.14 32.45 25.21
C ASN A 464 -9.58 31.11 25.83
N ASN A 465 -9.52 30.01 25.08
CA ASN A 465 -9.84 28.63 25.53
C ASN A 465 -11.30 28.43 26.00
N GLY A 466 -12.23 29.29 25.62
CA GLY A 466 -13.63 29.15 25.92
C GLY A 466 -14.31 28.13 24.99
N THR A 467 -15.37 27.53 25.51
CA THR A 467 -16.28 26.69 24.74
C THR A 467 -17.57 27.47 24.50
N LEU A 468 -17.87 27.79 23.26
CA LEU A 468 -19.19 28.32 22.90
C LEU A 468 -20.21 27.21 23.03
N ASP A 469 -21.21 27.40 23.89
CA ASP A 469 -22.33 26.46 24.03
C ASP A 469 -23.33 26.66 22.90
N LYS A 470 -23.96 27.81 22.87
CA LYS A 470 -25.01 28.15 21.88
C LYS A 470 -25.24 29.64 21.74
N TYR A 471 -25.89 29.99 20.66
CA TYR A 471 -26.53 31.26 20.46
C TYR A 471 -28.01 31.19 20.93
N ILE A 472 -28.45 32.19 21.65
CA ILE A 472 -29.86 32.30 22.16
C ILE A 472 -30.42 33.62 21.63
N GLY A 473 -30.90 33.59 20.38
CA GLY A 473 -31.23 34.81 19.64
C GLY A 473 -29.96 35.62 19.32
N ASP A 474 -29.87 36.82 19.91
CA ASP A 474 -28.72 37.73 19.85
C ASP A 474 -27.75 37.57 21.04
N ALA A 475 -28.05 36.67 21.98
CA ALA A 475 -27.18 36.33 23.10
C ALA A 475 -26.24 35.17 22.81
N GLN A 476 -25.10 35.14 23.51
CA GLN A 476 -24.15 34.01 23.47
C GLN A 476 -24.03 33.41 24.88
N MET A 477 -23.95 32.08 24.91
CA MET A 477 -23.57 31.35 26.11
C MET A 477 -22.26 30.64 25.89
N ALA A 478 -21.28 30.85 26.75
CA ALA A 478 -19.99 30.21 26.72
C ALA A 478 -19.54 29.80 28.12
N PHE A 479 -18.62 28.83 28.19
CA PHE A 479 -18.04 28.40 29.46
C PHE A 479 -16.58 27.97 29.29
N TRP A 480 -15.84 27.98 30.42
CA TRP A 480 -14.42 27.61 30.52
C TRP A 480 -14.24 26.47 31.50
N ASN A 481 -13.13 25.72 31.41
CA ASN A 481 -12.75 24.53 32.17
C ASN A 481 -13.42 23.24 31.69
N ALA A 482 -14.07 23.24 30.52
CA ALA A 482 -14.54 22.06 29.82
C ALA A 482 -14.65 22.33 28.32
N PRO A 483 -14.40 21.34 27.46
CA PRO A 483 -14.08 19.94 27.72
C PRO A 483 -12.62 19.70 28.16
N LEU A 484 -11.77 20.69 28.07
CA LEU A 484 -10.38 20.67 28.54
C LEU A 484 -10.29 21.33 29.91
N ASP A 485 -9.42 20.79 30.77
CA ASP A 485 -9.15 21.40 32.06
C ASP A 485 -8.39 22.72 31.86
N ASP A 486 -8.89 23.77 32.53
CA ASP A 486 -8.31 25.10 32.53
C ASP A 486 -8.27 25.64 33.97
N LYS A 487 -7.07 25.73 34.54
CA LYS A 487 -6.88 26.23 35.90
C LYS A 487 -7.21 27.72 36.04
N ASP A 488 -7.06 28.46 34.93
CA ASP A 488 -7.29 29.89 34.86
C ASP A 488 -8.64 30.26 34.26
N HIS A 489 -9.60 29.32 34.30
CA HIS A 489 -10.91 29.43 33.65
C HIS A 489 -11.67 30.73 34.01
N ALA A 490 -11.59 31.19 35.25
CA ALA A 490 -12.26 32.43 35.69
C ALA A 490 -11.55 33.66 35.12
N LEU A 491 -10.20 33.63 35.11
CA LEU A 491 -9.37 34.69 34.54
C LEU A 491 -9.56 34.81 33.02
N ASN A 492 -9.60 33.68 32.33
CA ASN A 492 -9.81 33.62 30.90
C ASN A 492 -11.20 34.08 30.51
N ALA A 493 -12.24 33.73 31.29
CA ALA A 493 -13.61 34.21 31.08
C ALA A 493 -13.70 35.73 31.19
N VAL A 494 -13.13 36.32 32.27
CA VAL A 494 -13.14 37.77 32.47
C VAL A 494 -12.29 38.49 31.40
N LYS A 495 -11.12 37.97 31.08
CA LYS A 495 -10.27 38.49 29.99
C LYS A 495 -11.03 38.51 28.67
N THR A 496 -11.73 37.41 28.32
CA THR A 496 -12.57 37.33 27.12
C THR A 496 -13.64 38.44 27.11
N GLY A 497 -14.36 38.59 28.21
CA GLY A 497 -15.37 39.65 28.30
C GLY A 497 -14.82 41.07 28.09
N LEU A 498 -13.64 41.36 28.65
CA LEU A 498 -12.98 42.64 28.46
C LEU A 498 -12.48 42.83 27.03
N GLU A 499 -11.90 41.79 26.38
CA GLU A 499 -11.52 41.82 24.99
C GLU A 499 -12.72 41.99 24.05
N MET A 500 -13.82 41.33 24.30
CA MET A 500 -15.04 41.51 23.54
C MET A 500 -15.54 42.95 23.59
N LEU A 501 -15.56 43.56 24.80
CA LEU A 501 -15.91 44.96 24.95
C LEU A 501 -14.99 45.91 24.24
N GLY A 502 -13.68 45.62 24.24
CA GLY A 502 -12.67 46.42 23.50
C GLY A 502 -12.84 46.30 21.98
N ASP A 503 -13.06 45.08 21.47
CA ASP A 503 -13.25 44.86 20.03
C ASP A 503 -14.61 45.39 19.52
N LEU A 504 -15.62 45.45 20.40
CA LEU A 504 -16.93 46.04 20.07
C LEU A 504 -16.81 47.50 19.69
N ASP A 505 -15.93 48.28 20.36
CA ASP A 505 -15.65 49.65 19.99
C ASP A 505 -15.04 49.79 18.58
N GLY A 506 -14.16 48.83 18.18
CA GLY A 506 -13.61 48.73 16.85
C GLY A 506 -14.66 48.36 15.80
N PHE A 507 -15.47 47.36 16.10
CA PHE A 507 -16.60 46.92 15.29
C PHE A 507 -17.59 48.03 15.04
N ASN A 508 -17.94 48.79 16.07
CA ASN A 508 -18.88 49.92 15.98
C ASN A 508 -18.30 51.05 15.08
N LYS A 509 -17.02 51.33 15.16
CA LYS A 509 -16.33 52.30 14.24
C LYS A 509 -16.39 51.83 12.79
N GLU A 510 -16.30 50.54 12.55
CA GLU A 510 -16.40 49.97 11.19
C GLU A 510 -17.81 50.11 10.63
N ILE A 511 -18.83 49.63 11.35
CA ILE A 511 -20.22 49.64 10.91
C ILE A 511 -20.84 51.04 10.83
N SER A 512 -20.33 52.00 11.63
CA SER A 512 -20.74 53.40 11.54
C SER A 512 -20.44 54.04 10.20
N LYS A 513 -19.38 53.59 9.48
CA LYS A 513 -19.08 53.99 8.12
C LYS A 513 -20.12 53.52 7.11
N GLU A 514 -20.84 52.44 7.45
CA GLU A 514 -21.91 51.86 6.67
C GLU A 514 -23.28 52.43 7.05
N GLY A 515 -23.33 53.40 8.01
CA GLY A 515 -24.54 54.05 8.50
C GLY A 515 -25.37 53.19 9.49
N ILE A 516 -24.78 52.12 10.01
CA ILE A 516 -25.46 51.15 10.89
C ILE A 516 -25.32 51.65 12.33
N PRO A 517 -26.42 51.60 13.15
CA PRO A 517 -26.38 51.97 14.55
C PRO A 517 -25.39 51.11 15.37
N PRO A 518 -24.76 51.69 16.42
CA PRO A 518 -23.80 50.96 17.22
C PRO A 518 -24.43 49.83 18.04
N PHE A 519 -23.73 48.73 18.20
CA PHE A 519 -24.07 47.65 19.12
C PHE A 519 -23.58 47.98 20.52
N GLY A 520 -24.42 47.76 21.53
CA GLY A 520 -24.01 47.66 22.92
C GLY A 520 -23.91 46.20 23.35
N MET A 521 -23.24 45.91 24.45
CA MET A 521 -23.14 44.57 25.01
C MET A 521 -23.26 44.61 26.54
N GLY A 522 -24.06 43.68 27.09
CA GLY A 522 -24.07 43.30 28.48
C GLY A 522 -23.44 41.93 28.70
N LEU A 523 -22.68 41.78 29.77
CA LEU A 523 -22.00 40.54 30.13
C LEU A 523 -22.29 40.14 31.59
N GLY A 524 -22.58 38.84 31.78
CA GLY A 524 -22.66 38.21 33.07
C GLY A 524 -21.74 37.02 33.19
N ILE A 525 -20.83 37.01 34.16
CA ILE A 525 -19.90 35.91 34.36
C ILE A 525 -20.03 35.36 35.77
N ASN A 526 -20.26 34.06 35.90
CA ASN A 526 -20.34 33.38 37.16
C ASN A 526 -19.56 32.08 37.20
N THR A 527 -18.92 31.80 38.32
CA THR A 527 -18.16 30.58 38.55
C THR A 527 -18.84 29.70 39.58
N GLY A 528 -18.97 28.41 39.25
CA GLY A 528 -19.53 27.47 40.24
C GLY A 528 -19.67 26.04 39.71
N SER A 529 -20.12 25.15 40.60
CA SER A 529 -20.33 23.75 40.28
C SER A 529 -21.54 23.55 39.37
N VAL A 530 -21.38 22.83 38.29
CA VAL A 530 -22.41 22.49 37.29
C VAL A 530 -22.21 21.07 36.77
N VAL A 531 -23.24 20.51 36.14
CA VAL A 531 -23.09 19.28 35.35
C VAL A 531 -22.82 19.69 33.93
N VAL A 532 -21.70 19.21 33.34
CA VAL A 532 -21.31 19.48 31.96
C VAL A 532 -21.18 18.18 31.19
N GLY A 533 -21.65 18.14 29.94
CA GLY A 533 -21.58 16.95 29.09
C GLY A 533 -22.61 16.97 27.96
N ASN A 534 -22.81 15.82 27.33
CA ASN A 534 -23.78 15.67 26.24
C ASN A 534 -25.19 15.51 26.82
N MET A 535 -26.03 16.53 26.69
CA MET A 535 -27.36 16.58 27.23
C MET A 535 -28.42 16.75 26.15
N GLY A 536 -29.52 16.04 26.26
CA GLY A 536 -30.62 16.07 25.31
C GLY A 536 -31.26 14.70 25.10
N SER A 537 -31.78 14.45 23.93
CA SER A 537 -32.37 13.17 23.54
C SER A 537 -31.37 12.26 22.85
N ARG A 538 -31.70 10.97 22.68
CA ARG A 538 -30.88 10.03 21.89
C ARG A 538 -30.71 10.44 20.42
N GLN A 539 -31.62 11.29 19.90
CA GLN A 539 -31.61 11.73 18.50
C GLN A 539 -30.92 13.08 18.31
N ARG A 540 -30.91 13.92 19.35
CA ARG A 540 -30.33 15.26 19.35
C ARG A 540 -29.84 15.62 20.74
N PHE A 541 -28.54 15.86 20.85
CA PHE A 541 -27.92 16.31 22.10
C PHE A 541 -26.91 17.42 21.79
N ASP A 542 -26.71 18.30 22.75
CA ASP A 542 -25.71 19.35 22.72
C ASP A 542 -24.71 19.13 23.85
N TYR A 543 -23.46 19.50 23.65
CA TYR A 543 -22.48 19.56 24.73
C TYR A 543 -22.68 20.87 25.47
N THR A 544 -23.27 20.81 26.63
CA THR A 544 -23.73 21.98 27.40
C THR A 544 -23.52 21.78 28.89
N CYS A 545 -23.73 22.83 29.68
CA CYS A 545 -23.72 22.76 31.12
C CYS A 545 -25.08 23.15 31.74
N LEU A 546 -25.44 22.48 32.82
CA LEU A 546 -26.67 22.72 33.55
C LEU A 546 -26.38 22.87 35.04
N GLY A 547 -27.07 23.81 35.69
CA GLY A 547 -26.95 24.03 37.13
C GLY A 547 -27.40 25.41 37.53
N ASP A 548 -27.52 25.63 38.85
CA ASP A 548 -27.91 26.91 39.41
C ASP A 548 -26.91 28.04 39.08
N SER A 549 -25.62 27.68 38.99
CA SER A 549 -24.55 28.62 38.61
C SER A 549 -24.70 29.12 37.18
N VAL A 550 -25.27 28.34 36.25
CA VAL A 550 -25.57 28.74 34.88
C VAL A 550 -26.68 29.76 34.86
N ASN A 551 -27.77 29.47 35.60
CA ASN A 551 -28.89 30.37 35.71
C ASN A 551 -28.49 31.70 36.38
N LEU A 552 -27.56 31.65 37.35
CA LEU A 552 -27.05 32.86 37.98
C LEU A 552 -26.28 33.70 36.97
N ALA A 553 -25.39 33.13 36.16
CA ALA A 553 -24.64 33.87 35.12
C ALA A 553 -25.58 34.60 34.15
N SER A 554 -26.64 33.94 33.67
CA SER A 554 -27.66 34.57 32.81
C SER A 554 -28.39 35.74 33.52
N ARG A 555 -28.70 35.58 34.80
CA ARG A 555 -29.35 36.67 35.59
C ARG A 555 -28.38 37.84 35.84
N LEU A 556 -27.10 37.57 36.04
CA LEU A 556 -26.08 38.60 36.20
C LEU A 556 -25.91 39.43 34.93
N GLU A 557 -25.99 38.81 33.75
CA GLU A 557 -26.00 39.54 32.48
C GLU A 557 -27.15 40.57 32.48
N GLY A 558 -28.36 40.14 32.81
CA GLY A 558 -29.52 41.04 32.88
C GLY A 558 -29.39 42.19 33.90
N GLN A 559 -28.54 42.07 34.92
CA GLN A 559 -28.24 43.15 35.85
C GLN A 559 -27.28 44.19 35.31
N SER A 560 -26.58 43.94 34.23
CA SER A 560 -25.61 44.84 33.63
C SER A 560 -26.23 46.22 33.27
N LYS A 561 -27.49 46.21 32.79
CA LYS A 561 -28.23 47.43 32.42
C LYS A 561 -28.77 48.21 33.64
N PRO A 562 -29.48 47.58 34.62
CA PRO A 562 -29.94 48.27 35.81
C PRO A 562 -28.85 48.91 36.66
N TYR A 563 -27.65 48.36 36.63
CA TYR A 563 -26.49 48.89 37.36
C TYR A 563 -25.58 49.81 36.51
N GLY A 564 -25.90 50.11 35.26
CA GLY A 564 -25.11 50.98 34.41
C GLY A 564 -23.67 50.47 34.16
N VAL A 565 -23.46 49.16 34.16
CA VAL A 565 -22.16 48.54 33.92
C VAL A 565 -22.21 47.58 32.72
N LYS A 566 -21.09 47.36 32.04
CA LYS A 566 -21.03 46.47 30.90
C LYS A 566 -20.80 45.01 31.29
N ILE A 567 -20.18 44.74 32.44
CA ILE A 567 -19.82 43.41 32.94
C ILE A 567 -20.24 43.25 34.39
N VAL A 568 -20.91 42.16 34.70
CA VAL A 568 -21.30 41.78 36.08
C VAL A 568 -20.73 40.41 36.41
N LEU A 569 -20.00 40.35 37.54
CA LEU A 569 -19.35 39.14 38.03
C LEU A 569 -20.09 38.60 39.26
N GLY A 570 -20.25 37.30 39.36
CA GLY A 570 -20.64 36.65 40.60
C GLY A 570 -19.49 36.63 41.63
N GLU A 571 -19.82 36.45 42.90
CA GLU A 571 -18.88 36.54 44.03
C GLU A 571 -17.66 35.63 43.87
N LYS A 572 -17.86 34.36 43.50
CA LYS A 572 -16.75 33.43 43.30
C LYS A 572 -15.84 33.79 42.12
N THR A 573 -16.40 34.29 41.01
CA THR A 573 -15.59 34.80 39.88
C THR A 573 -14.77 35.99 40.35
N ALA A 574 -15.35 36.92 41.02
CA ALA A 574 -14.70 38.13 41.57
C ALA A 574 -13.54 37.75 42.51
N GLU A 575 -13.76 36.75 43.39
CA GLU A 575 -12.69 36.27 44.29
C GLU A 575 -11.48 35.68 43.52
N LEU A 576 -11.76 34.88 42.49
CA LEU A 576 -10.72 34.20 41.70
C LEU A 576 -9.88 35.17 40.82
N VAL A 577 -10.41 36.35 40.49
CA VAL A 577 -9.76 37.31 39.60
C VAL A 577 -9.25 38.60 40.30
N LYS A 578 -9.48 38.76 41.60
CA LYS A 578 -9.18 39.99 42.38
C LYS A 578 -7.68 40.39 42.36
N ASP A 579 -6.80 39.43 42.21
CA ASP A 579 -5.34 39.67 42.17
C ASP A 579 -4.87 40.15 40.79
N ASN A 580 -5.67 39.92 39.74
CA ASN A 580 -5.35 40.31 38.37
C ASN A 580 -6.13 41.55 37.91
N TYR A 581 -7.30 41.80 38.46
CA TYR A 581 -8.17 42.88 38.06
C TYR A 581 -8.65 43.71 39.27
N ASN A 582 -8.91 45.00 39.07
CA ASN A 582 -9.52 45.82 40.07
C ASN A 582 -11.05 45.53 40.14
N VAL A 583 -11.43 44.65 41.05
CA VAL A 583 -12.82 44.21 41.26
C VAL A 583 -13.55 45.18 42.19
N ILE A 584 -14.69 45.69 41.75
CA ILE A 584 -15.55 46.64 42.51
C ILE A 584 -16.85 45.95 42.83
N GLU A 585 -17.21 45.88 44.12
CA GLU A 585 -18.49 45.37 44.59
C GLU A 585 -19.62 46.36 44.17
N LEU A 586 -20.68 45.86 43.53
CA LEU A 586 -21.78 46.69 43.10
C LEU A 586 -22.91 46.70 44.11
N ASP A 587 -23.34 45.51 44.55
CA ASP A 587 -24.50 45.33 45.40
C ASP A 587 -24.56 43.91 45.99
N ASN A 588 -25.49 43.72 46.93
CA ASN A 588 -25.95 42.43 47.42
C ASN A 588 -27.40 42.23 46.94
N ILE A 589 -27.63 41.35 45.96
CA ILE A 589 -28.92 41.23 45.29
C ILE A 589 -29.56 39.86 45.49
N ALA A 590 -30.82 39.81 45.75
CA ALA A 590 -31.63 38.62 45.61
C ALA A 590 -32.23 38.61 44.20
N VAL A 591 -31.62 37.84 43.28
CA VAL A 591 -32.11 37.71 41.90
C VAL A 591 -33.44 36.95 41.91
N LYS A 592 -34.30 37.21 40.92
CA LYS A 592 -35.64 36.61 40.82
C LYS A 592 -35.60 35.09 41.05
N GLY A 593 -36.37 34.62 42.05
CA GLY A 593 -36.44 33.21 42.41
C GLY A 593 -35.38 32.74 43.42
N LYS A 594 -34.55 33.63 43.97
CA LYS A 594 -33.69 33.37 45.15
C LYS A 594 -34.09 34.25 46.30
N THR A 595 -34.07 33.67 47.49
CA THR A 595 -34.38 34.39 48.77
C THR A 595 -33.12 34.89 49.44
N ILE A 596 -31.94 34.29 49.10
CA ILE A 596 -30.64 34.64 49.68
C ILE A 596 -29.97 35.65 48.75
N GLY A 597 -29.48 36.75 49.30
CA GLY A 597 -28.68 37.74 48.56
C GLY A 597 -27.34 37.17 48.07
N VAL A 598 -26.94 37.58 46.89
CA VAL A 598 -25.64 37.24 46.27
C VAL A 598 -24.93 38.57 45.97
N LYS A 599 -23.71 38.67 46.40
CA LYS A 599 -22.88 39.84 46.05
C LYS A 599 -22.51 39.83 44.60
N ILE A 600 -22.61 40.96 43.94
CA ILE A 600 -22.25 41.17 42.54
C ILE A 600 -21.17 42.22 42.41
N TYR A 601 -20.34 42.04 41.39
CA TYR A 601 -19.15 42.86 41.19
C TYR A 601 -19.05 43.28 39.74
N THR A 602 -18.18 44.30 39.51
CA THR A 602 -17.72 44.67 38.16
C THR A 602 -16.21 44.86 38.14
N ILE A 603 -15.65 45.09 36.95
CA ILE A 603 -14.22 45.43 36.76
C ILE A 603 -14.08 46.95 36.54
N GLY A 604 -13.31 47.58 37.38
CA GLY A 604 -12.97 49.00 37.26
C GLY A 604 -11.53 49.20 36.78
N LYS A 605 -11.26 50.35 36.16
CA LYS A 605 -9.88 50.71 35.77
C LYS A 605 -9.00 51.10 36.95
N THR A 606 -9.60 51.79 37.93
CA THR A 606 -8.91 52.35 39.11
C THR A 606 -9.65 51.95 40.37
N ARG A 607 -8.97 51.91 41.50
CA ARG A 607 -9.60 51.77 42.84
C ARG A 607 -10.32 53.05 43.21
N ILE A 608 -11.59 52.96 43.52
CA ILE A 608 -12.46 54.11 43.85
C ILE A 608 -12.40 54.37 45.37
N ILE A 609 -11.81 55.51 45.76
CA ILE A 609 -11.75 55.96 47.14
C ILE A 609 -13.16 56.41 47.53
N GLY A 610 -13.70 55.96 48.70
CA GLY A 610 -15.04 56.32 49.14
C GLY A 610 -16.12 55.28 48.71
N HIS A 611 -15.86 54.42 47.75
CA HIS A 611 -16.85 53.41 47.31
C HIS A 611 -17.30 52.46 48.45
N LYS A 612 -16.35 52.02 49.27
CA LYS A 612 -16.65 51.14 50.41
C LYS A 612 -17.49 51.88 51.46
N GLU A 613 -17.28 53.17 51.64
CA GLU A 613 -18.11 54.03 52.51
C GLU A 613 -19.54 54.14 51.97
N PHE A 614 -19.68 54.39 50.67
CA PHE A 614 -20.97 54.39 49.98
C PHE A 614 -21.73 53.11 50.22
N LEU A 615 -21.12 51.92 49.98
CA LEU A 615 -21.75 50.62 50.17
C LEU A 615 -22.14 50.37 51.64
N ASN A 616 -21.30 50.75 52.60
CA ASN A 616 -21.61 50.61 54.02
C ASN A 616 -22.83 51.43 54.42
N LEU A 617 -22.93 52.67 53.97
CA LEU A 617 -24.11 53.52 54.21
C LEU A 617 -25.36 52.96 53.55
N TYR A 618 -25.22 52.46 52.33
CA TYR A 618 -26.31 51.83 51.57
C TYR A 618 -26.84 50.59 52.26
N TYR A 619 -26.02 49.65 52.66
CA TYR A 619 -26.42 48.40 53.31
C TYR A 619 -27.05 48.66 54.70
N ASN A 620 -26.53 49.62 55.44
CA ASN A 620 -27.04 49.99 56.72
C ASN A 620 -28.34 50.78 56.62
N GLY A 621 -28.77 51.14 55.41
CA GLY A 621 -30.04 51.86 55.17
C GLY A 621 -29.96 53.37 55.45
N ASP A 622 -28.80 53.99 55.61
CA ASP A 622 -28.59 55.42 55.67
C ASP A 622 -28.52 56.04 54.25
N TRP A 623 -29.59 55.88 53.50
CA TRP A 623 -29.68 56.22 52.09
C TRP A 623 -29.48 57.72 51.83
N LYS A 624 -29.85 58.63 52.73
CA LYS A 624 -29.57 60.05 52.56
C LYS A 624 -28.10 60.37 52.50
N LYS A 625 -27.28 59.74 53.37
CA LYS A 625 -25.84 59.91 53.32
C LYS A 625 -25.22 59.16 52.16
N ALA A 626 -25.72 57.98 51.82
CA ALA A 626 -25.31 57.22 50.66
C ALA A 626 -25.47 58.01 49.35
N ILE A 627 -26.61 58.74 49.17
CA ILE A 627 -26.81 59.63 48.01
C ILE A 627 -25.72 60.73 47.97
N PHE A 628 -25.41 61.36 49.11
CA PHE A 628 -24.40 62.40 49.16
C PHE A 628 -23.04 61.87 48.75
N VAL A 629 -22.59 60.71 49.24
CA VAL A 629 -21.33 60.08 48.84
C VAL A 629 -21.37 59.66 47.37
N ALA A 630 -22.49 59.10 46.90
CA ALA A 630 -22.64 58.72 45.49
C ALA A 630 -22.52 59.93 44.53
N GLN A 631 -23.15 61.09 44.91
CA GLN A 631 -23.05 62.34 44.14
C GLN A 631 -21.61 62.86 44.10
N THR A 632 -20.86 62.71 45.21
CA THR A 632 -19.44 63.10 45.26
C THR A 632 -18.61 62.19 44.30
N LEU A 633 -18.86 60.87 44.31
CA LEU A 633 -18.21 59.92 43.46
C LEU A 633 -18.59 60.07 41.98
N LEU A 634 -19.83 60.44 41.68
CA LEU A 634 -20.27 60.73 40.33
C LEU A 634 -19.55 61.93 39.70
N ASN A 635 -19.17 62.92 40.50
CA ASN A 635 -18.44 64.11 40.02
C ASN A 635 -16.93 63.96 40.05
N ASP A 636 -16.39 62.83 40.49
CA ASP A 636 -14.96 62.57 40.53
C ASP A 636 -14.49 62.04 39.16
N PRO A 637 -13.61 62.77 38.45
CA PRO A 637 -13.15 62.39 37.13
C PRO A 637 -12.29 61.10 37.10
N GLU A 638 -11.77 60.64 38.24
CA GLU A 638 -11.01 59.37 38.33
C GLU A 638 -11.93 58.15 38.45
N VAL A 639 -13.17 58.33 38.68
CA VAL A 639 -14.18 57.25 38.76
C VAL A 639 -14.56 56.82 37.35
N THR A 640 -14.49 55.54 37.09
CA THR A 640 -14.78 54.95 35.76
C THR A 640 -16.16 54.31 35.61
N ILE A 641 -16.96 54.31 36.68
CA ILE A 641 -18.30 53.73 36.70
C ILE A 641 -19.36 54.79 37.04
N HIS A 642 -19.32 55.95 36.34
CA HIS A 642 -20.26 57.04 36.55
C HIS A 642 -21.74 56.64 36.44
N GLU A 643 -22.11 55.91 35.37
CA GLU A 643 -23.47 55.43 35.12
C GLU A 643 -23.99 54.53 36.25
N TYR A 644 -23.10 53.79 36.95
CA TYR A 644 -23.45 53.04 38.13
C TYR A 644 -23.96 53.98 39.27
N TYR A 645 -23.24 55.04 39.54
CA TYR A 645 -23.65 55.97 40.61
C TYR A 645 -24.89 56.74 40.23
N GLU A 646 -25.11 57.11 38.97
CA GLU A 646 -26.38 57.66 38.49
C GLU A 646 -27.53 56.72 38.76
N LYS A 647 -27.43 55.43 38.39
CA LYS A 647 -28.46 54.42 38.64
C LYS A 647 -28.69 54.15 40.12
N MET A 648 -27.64 54.22 40.93
CA MET A 648 -27.78 54.05 42.39
C MET A 648 -28.43 55.25 43.01
N ILE A 649 -28.16 56.45 42.59
CA ILE A 649 -28.84 57.68 43.07
C ILE A 649 -30.32 57.62 42.71
N GLU A 650 -30.67 57.32 41.41
CA GLU A 650 -32.07 57.15 40.98
C GLU A 650 -32.81 56.14 41.90
N ARG A 651 -32.22 55.00 42.19
CA ARG A 651 -32.78 53.94 43.03
C ARG A 651 -32.94 54.42 44.49
N LEU A 652 -31.99 55.12 45.05
CA LEU A 652 -32.00 55.56 46.40
C LEU A 652 -33.03 56.67 46.60
N GLU A 653 -33.32 57.49 45.59
CA GLU A 653 -34.35 58.55 45.60
C GLU A 653 -35.76 57.97 45.55
N GLU A 654 -36.00 56.77 45.04
CA GLU A 654 -37.29 56.05 45.08
C GLU A 654 -37.72 55.75 46.54
N GLY A 655 -36.78 55.77 47.49
CA GLY A 655 -37.05 55.54 48.91
C GLY A 655 -36.75 54.12 49.38
N LYS A 656 -36.40 54.01 50.68
CA LYS A 656 -35.95 52.74 51.26
C LYS A 656 -37.20 51.86 51.54
N PRO A 657 -37.16 50.56 51.13
CA PRO A 657 -38.20 49.57 51.48
C PRO A 657 -38.30 49.40 52.98
N ASP A 658 -39.57 49.18 53.46
CA ASP A 658 -39.87 49.03 54.91
C ASP A 658 -39.06 47.90 55.57
N ASN A 659 -38.81 46.77 54.83
CA ASN A 659 -38.08 45.60 55.30
C ASN A 659 -36.66 45.53 54.74
N TRP A 660 -35.94 46.65 54.72
CA TRP A 660 -34.58 46.68 54.23
C TRP A 660 -33.62 45.91 55.15
N ASP A 661 -33.01 44.85 54.60
CA ASP A 661 -32.03 43.96 55.26
C ASP A 661 -30.61 44.02 54.65
N GLY A 662 -30.33 45.04 53.83
CA GLY A 662 -29.06 45.16 53.07
C GLY A 662 -29.06 44.35 51.77
N THR A 663 -30.22 43.82 51.38
CA THR A 663 -30.33 43.02 50.14
C THR A 663 -31.34 43.64 49.18
N TYR A 664 -30.89 44.01 47.99
CA TYR A 664 -31.80 44.51 46.96
C TYR A 664 -32.53 43.35 46.28
N ARG A 665 -33.85 43.43 46.25
CA ARG A 665 -34.72 42.40 45.61
C ARG A 665 -35.16 42.90 44.25
N ALA A 666 -34.51 42.34 43.18
CA ALA A 666 -34.82 42.71 41.80
C ALA A 666 -36.26 42.27 41.44
N THR A 667 -37.11 43.21 41.01
CA THR A 667 -38.50 42.98 40.61
C THR A 667 -38.66 42.63 39.13
N SER A 668 -37.68 43.00 38.28
CA SER A 668 -37.62 42.68 36.83
C SER A 668 -36.53 41.66 36.51
N LYS A 669 -36.69 41.00 35.30
CA LYS A 669 -35.62 40.16 34.76
C LYS A 669 -34.49 41.03 34.36
#